data_36de0799b8fbd9e3d4f9bee50aaff155
#
_entry.id   36de0799b8fbd9e3d4f9bee50aaff155
#
_cell.length_a   1.000
_cell.length_b   1.000
_cell.length_c   1.000
_cell.angle_alpha   90.00
_cell.angle_beta   90.00
_cell.angle_gamma   90.00
#
_symmetry.space_group_name_H-M   'P 1'
#
loop_
_entity.id
_entity.type
_entity.pdbx_description
1 polymer ?
#
loop_
_entity_poly.entity_id
_entity_poly.type
_entity_poly.pdbx_seq_one_letter_code
_entity_poly.pdbx_strand_id
1 'polypeptide(L)'
;MKCRILSEIDGRMRVRLSMPRMSLKQADIVEEYLGAVAGVKSVKVFDRNCDVVVEYSDRTAVVSALSGFSFETCGITEPKPTGRELNREYQDKLAGVVLRRVLKQAFLPVPWRAAICVAKCSQYFARGVKSLWHKRLDVAVLDATAITVSVLRGDTDTASSIMFMLKIGDILEEWTHKKSVDDLARTMSLNVDKVWVKSGDTEELKNISDVNVGDDIIVRMGSMIPLDGKLVSGSAAVNQSSMTGESMPVRKEVGSYVYGGTVVEEGECVVRVEKSLGSGRYDRIVHMIEDSEKLKSDTESQAYHLADRLVPYSLGATALTWLITRNPTKALAILMVDFSCALKLSMPIAVLSAMRESGANGISVKGGKFLEAIAKADTVVFDKTGTLTHASPEVADIITFGGHEQDEMLCLAACLEEHYPHSIANAVVNEAIRRGLNHDERHSKVEYVVAHGIHSTVDGQKVVLGSHHFVFEDEGCTVPDDEQDKFASLPTQHSHLYLAISGVLAAVICIADPLRSEVRGVMDSLRALGLDKLVMMTGDSERTAAAVAKYAGVDEYYAEVLPEDKAAFIRAEHEKGRKVIMIGDGVNDSPALSEADAGIAMSDGAAIAREIADVTICSDDLESLVTLKRISDGLMQRIHANYRFIISFNTGLIVLGVAGVLPPSTSALLHNISTLGIGLRSMRNLLP
;
A
#
# COMPACT_ATOMS: atom_id res chain seq x y z
N MET A 1 35.90 -15.47 -5.18
CA MET A 1 36.45 -14.43 -6.09
C MET A 1 37.56 -13.65 -5.41
N LYS A 2 38.67 -13.22 -6.10
CA LYS A 2 39.73 -12.40 -5.47
C LYS A 2 39.20 -10.98 -5.26
N CYS A 3 39.38 -10.44 -4.05
CA CYS A 3 39.01 -9.08 -3.71
C CYS A 3 40.15 -8.38 -2.96
N ARG A 4 40.16 -7.04 -2.98
CA ARG A 4 41.17 -6.20 -2.29
C ARG A 4 40.43 -5.13 -1.48
N ILE A 5 40.69 -5.06 -0.20
CA ILE A 5 40.21 -3.97 0.66
C ILE A 5 40.97 -2.70 0.29
N LEU A 6 40.25 -1.65 -0.08
CA LEU A 6 40.81 -0.34 -0.46
C LEU A 6 40.86 0.60 0.75
N SER A 7 39.84 0.59 1.55
CA SER A 7 39.74 1.37 2.79
C SER A 7 38.77 0.71 3.77
N GLU A 8 39.07 0.83 5.04
CA GLU A 8 38.24 0.33 6.12
C GLU A 8 38.21 1.36 7.24
N ILE A 9 37.03 1.66 7.71
CA ILE A 9 36.76 2.51 8.88
C ILE A 9 35.76 1.70 9.71
N ASP A 10 35.71 1.93 11.01
CA ASP A 10 34.82 1.19 11.91
C ASP A 10 33.39 1.15 11.39
N GLY A 11 32.85 -0.06 11.19
CA GLY A 11 31.51 -0.30 10.65
C GLY A 11 31.36 -0.10 9.13
N ARG A 12 32.42 0.26 8.38
CA ARG A 12 32.35 0.49 6.93
C ARG A 12 33.60 0.05 6.18
N MET A 13 33.43 -0.73 5.12
CA MET A 13 34.52 -1.27 4.29
C MET A 13 34.29 -0.95 2.81
N ARG A 14 35.35 -0.57 2.11
CA ARG A 14 35.37 -0.47 0.63
C ARG A 14 36.30 -1.53 0.07
N VAL A 15 35.76 -2.37 -0.80
CA VAL A 15 36.45 -3.51 -1.39
C VAL A 15 36.39 -3.39 -2.92
N ARG A 16 37.49 -3.70 -3.60
CA ARG A 16 37.55 -3.84 -5.06
C ARG A 16 37.53 -5.31 -5.43
N LEU A 17 36.58 -5.69 -6.29
CA LEU A 17 36.53 -7.02 -6.88
C LEU A 17 37.50 -7.10 -8.04
N SER A 18 38.30 -8.20 -8.11
CA SER A 18 39.34 -8.40 -9.13
C SER A 18 38.73 -8.90 -10.44
N MET A 19 38.06 -8.00 -11.15
CA MET A 19 37.46 -8.26 -12.45
C MET A 19 37.64 -7.02 -13.36
N PRO A 20 37.81 -7.21 -14.70
CA PRO A 20 38.10 -6.10 -15.59
C PRO A 20 36.91 -5.18 -15.81
N ARG A 21 35.70 -5.70 -15.75
CA ARG A 21 34.45 -4.97 -15.94
C ARG A 21 33.29 -5.72 -15.27
N MET A 22 32.35 -5.00 -14.67
CA MET A 22 31.17 -5.55 -14.06
C MET A 22 29.94 -5.13 -14.88
N SER A 23 29.08 -6.09 -15.23
CA SER A 23 27.78 -5.78 -15.83
C SER A 23 26.82 -5.27 -14.77
N LEU A 24 25.73 -4.58 -15.18
CA LEU A 24 24.72 -4.10 -14.25
C LEU A 24 24.09 -5.28 -13.48
N LYS A 25 23.76 -6.37 -14.18
CA LYS A 25 23.22 -7.60 -13.56
C LYS A 25 24.19 -8.20 -12.55
N GLN A 26 25.49 -8.22 -12.83
CA GLN A 26 26.50 -8.69 -11.88
C GLN A 26 26.60 -7.78 -10.65
N ALA A 27 26.45 -6.47 -10.82
CA ALA A 27 26.43 -5.53 -9.70
C ALA A 27 25.22 -5.76 -8.79
N ASP A 28 24.06 -6.04 -9.37
CA ASP A 28 22.83 -6.33 -8.63
C ASP A 28 22.95 -7.67 -7.87
N ILE A 29 23.54 -8.72 -8.48
CA ILE A 29 23.85 -9.99 -7.80
C ILE A 29 24.74 -9.77 -6.57
N VAL A 30 25.81 -8.98 -6.72
CA VAL A 30 26.73 -8.68 -5.60
C VAL A 30 26.02 -7.92 -4.47
N GLU A 31 25.17 -6.95 -4.84
CA GLU A 31 24.42 -6.15 -3.87
C GLU A 31 23.43 -6.99 -3.09
N GLU A 32 22.68 -7.86 -3.77
CA GLU A 32 21.71 -8.78 -3.16
C GLU A 32 22.40 -9.81 -2.28
N TYR A 33 23.46 -10.45 -2.77
CA TYR A 33 24.21 -11.46 -2.03
C TYR A 33 24.79 -10.92 -0.72
N LEU A 34 25.42 -9.76 -0.77
CA LEU A 34 26.03 -9.14 0.41
C LEU A 34 24.97 -8.53 1.33
N GLY A 35 23.87 -8.04 0.78
CA GLY A 35 22.74 -7.53 1.55
C GLY A 35 22.01 -8.59 2.38
N ALA A 36 22.06 -9.85 1.95
CA ALA A 36 21.50 -10.99 2.69
C ALA A 36 22.38 -11.50 3.85
N VAL A 37 23.63 -10.99 3.98
CA VAL A 37 24.54 -11.43 5.04
C VAL A 37 24.15 -10.82 6.38
N ALA A 38 24.02 -11.66 7.40
CA ALA A 38 23.70 -11.22 8.76
C ALA A 38 24.72 -10.18 9.26
N GLY A 39 24.22 -9.07 9.82
CA GLY A 39 25.06 -7.98 10.31
C GLY A 39 25.47 -6.96 9.24
N VAL A 40 25.03 -7.06 8.00
CA VAL A 40 25.19 -6.03 6.97
C VAL A 40 24.04 -5.04 7.08
N LYS A 41 24.38 -3.75 7.14
CA LYS A 41 23.40 -2.65 7.22
C LYS A 41 23.08 -2.05 5.86
N SER A 42 24.09 -1.85 5.02
CA SER A 42 23.92 -1.34 3.67
C SER A 42 25.03 -1.82 2.75
N VAL A 43 24.71 -2.00 1.46
CA VAL A 43 25.66 -2.34 0.40
C VAL A 43 25.48 -1.36 -0.74
N LYS A 44 26.59 -0.85 -1.28
CA LYS A 44 26.61 -0.04 -2.51
C LYS A 44 27.67 -0.57 -3.47
N VAL A 45 27.25 -0.98 -4.64
CA VAL A 45 28.15 -1.49 -5.68
C VAL A 45 28.35 -0.45 -6.78
N PHE A 46 29.61 -0.17 -7.11
CA PHE A 46 30.02 0.75 -8.18
C PHE A 46 30.52 -0.07 -9.39
N ASP A 47 29.64 -0.35 -10.33
CA ASP A 47 29.89 -1.21 -11.49
C ASP A 47 31.08 -0.77 -12.35
N ARG A 48 31.28 0.55 -12.54
CA ARG A 48 32.39 1.09 -13.36
C ARG A 48 33.77 0.79 -12.80
N ASN A 49 33.91 0.81 -11.48
CA ASN A 49 35.20 0.63 -10.79
C ASN A 49 35.33 -0.76 -10.15
N CYS A 50 34.28 -1.58 -10.23
CA CYS A 50 34.14 -2.85 -9.52
C CYS A 50 34.37 -2.73 -8.00
N ASP A 51 33.99 -1.57 -7.44
CA ASP A 51 34.12 -1.31 -6.01
C ASP A 51 32.79 -1.59 -5.31
N VAL A 52 32.89 -2.19 -4.12
CA VAL A 52 31.76 -2.46 -3.22
C VAL A 52 32.01 -1.77 -1.92
N VAL A 53 31.04 -1.00 -1.44
CA VAL A 53 31.04 -0.38 -0.12
C VAL A 53 29.99 -1.07 0.72
N VAL A 54 30.41 -1.64 1.83
CA VAL A 54 29.56 -2.36 2.80
C VAL A 54 29.61 -1.65 4.14
N GLU A 55 28.44 -1.34 4.69
CA GLU A 55 28.28 -0.91 6.08
C GLU A 55 27.78 -2.10 6.90
N TYR A 56 28.46 -2.39 8.02
CA TYR A 56 28.25 -3.63 8.75
C TYR A 56 28.37 -3.44 10.27
N SER A 57 27.80 -4.37 11.03
CA SER A 57 28.00 -4.54 12.47
C SER A 57 28.95 -5.71 12.77
N ASP A 58 29.02 -6.72 11.87
CA ASP A 58 29.92 -7.89 11.98
C ASP A 58 30.89 -7.94 10.80
N ARG A 59 32.16 -7.60 11.09
CA ARG A 59 33.26 -7.65 10.12
C ARG A 59 33.52 -9.06 9.59
N THR A 60 33.47 -10.05 10.49
CA THR A 60 33.88 -11.43 10.21
C THR A 60 32.92 -12.06 9.20
N ALA A 61 31.62 -11.82 9.36
CA ALA A 61 30.58 -12.29 8.45
C ALA A 61 30.78 -11.72 7.04
N VAL A 62 31.05 -10.40 6.92
CA VAL A 62 31.28 -9.74 5.61
C VAL A 62 32.51 -10.27 4.90
N VAL A 63 33.65 -10.43 5.61
CA VAL A 63 34.89 -10.94 5.02
C VAL A 63 34.73 -12.39 4.59
N SER A 64 34.05 -13.22 5.37
CA SER A 64 33.74 -14.60 5.02
C SER A 64 32.87 -14.68 3.77
N ALA A 65 31.80 -13.88 3.68
CA ALA A 65 30.91 -13.80 2.54
C ALA A 65 31.66 -13.35 1.27
N LEU A 66 32.49 -12.31 1.37
CA LEU A 66 33.31 -11.83 0.24
C LEU A 66 34.33 -12.89 -0.24
N SER A 67 34.93 -13.65 0.67
CA SER A 67 35.89 -14.69 0.33
C SER A 67 35.24 -15.90 -0.36
N GLY A 68 34.03 -16.25 0.04
CA GLY A 68 33.23 -17.33 -0.54
C GLY A 68 32.45 -16.94 -1.80
N PHE A 69 32.39 -15.69 -2.16
CA PHE A 69 31.58 -15.22 -3.28
C PHE A 69 32.10 -15.69 -4.64
N SER A 70 31.19 -16.29 -5.43
CA SER A 70 31.38 -16.57 -6.85
C SER A 70 30.04 -16.43 -7.57
N PHE A 71 30.04 -15.86 -8.77
CA PHE A 71 28.83 -15.71 -9.60
C PHE A 71 28.21 -17.06 -10.02
N GLU A 72 28.99 -18.15 -10.03
CA GLU A 72 28.52 -19.49 -10.38
C GLU A 72 27.87 -20.21 -9.21
N THR A 73 28.25 -19.89 -7.98
CA THR A 73 27.84 -20.61 -6.77
C THR A 73 26.95 -19.81 -5.82
N CYS A 74 26.69 -18.53 -6.12
CA CYS A 74 25.88 -17.67 -5.27
C CYS A 74 24.36 -17.99 -5.27
N GLY A 75 23.90 -18.86 -6.22
CA GLY A 75 22.49 -19.29 -6.30
C GLY A 75 21.51 -18.23 -6.82
N ILE A 76 21.97 -17.01 -7.12
CA ILE A 76 21.13 -15.91 -7.60
C ILE A 76 21.22 -15.86 -9.13
N THR A 77 20.20 -16.39 -9.80
CA THR A 77 20.13 -16.40 -11.28
C THR A 77 19.49 -15.12 -11.82
N GLU A 78 18.49 -14.62 -11.11
CA GLU A 78 17.78 -13.36 -11.41
C GLU A 78 17.82 -12.45 -10.19
N PRO A 79 18.75 -11.46 -10.17
CA PRO A 79 18.85 -10.53 -9.04
C PRO A 79 17.68 -9.56 -9.03
N LYS A 80 17.33 -9.09 -7.83
CA LYS A 80 16.36 -8.01 -7.65
C LYS A 80 16.85 -6.76 -8.37
N PRO A 81 16.04 -6.14 -9.25
CA PRO A 81 16.45 -4.93 -9.98
C PRO A 81 16.68 -3.78 -9.01
N THR A 82 17.83 -3.11 -9.10
CA THR A 82 18.21 -1.98 -8.23
C THR A 82 17.95 -0.60 -8.85
N GLY A 83 17.33 -0.54 -10.04
CA GLY A 83 17.11 0.70 -10.81
C GLY A 83 18.39 1.31 -11.42
N ARG A 84 19.50 0.57 -11.45
CA ARG A 84 20.77 1.02 -12.05
C ARG A 84 20.64 1.24 -13.54
N GLU A 85 19.92 0.37 -14.24
CA GLU A 85 19.68 0.46 -15.68
C GLU A 85 18.95 1.74 -16.04
N LEU A 86 17.86 2.04 -15.32
CA LEU A 86 17.11 3.29 -15.46
C LEU A 86 18.00 4.52 -15.24
N ASN A 87 18.74 4.56 -14.13
CA ASN A 87 19.63 5.67 -13.83
C ASN A 87 20.70 5.86 -14.90
N ARG A 88 21.24 4.78 -15.44
CA ARG A 88 22.26 4.83 -16.50
C ARG A 88 21.71 5.35 -17.82
N GLU A 89 20.53 4.87 -18.23
CA GLU A 89 19.86 5.33 -19.44
C GLU A 89 19.69 6.85 -19.42
N TYR A 90 19.21 7.40 -18.30
CA TYR A 90 18.97 8.85 -18.18
C TYR A 90 20.26 9.67 -18.03
N GLN A 91 21.29 9.13 -17.34
CA GLN A 91 22.62 9.75 -17.33
C GLN A 91 23.21 9.84 -18.74
N ASP A 92 23.09 8.79 -19.55
CA ASP A 92 23.58 8.77 -20.94
C ASP A 92 22.76 9.71 -21.84
N LYS A 93 21.43 9.81 -21.65
CA LYS A 93 20.58 10.81 -22.34
C LYS A 93 21.01 12.24 -22.00
N LEU A 94 21.21 12.56 -20.71
CA LEU A 94 21.66 13.89 -20.27
C LEU A 94 23.05 14.21 -20.79
N ALA A 95 24.01 13.29 -20.63
CA ALA A 95 25.35 13.46 -21.13
C ALA A 95 25.39 13.70 -22.66
N GLY A 96 24.56 12.94 -23.41
CA GLY A 96 24.40 13.10 -24.84
C GLY A 96 23.85 14.48 -25.24
N VAL A 97 22.90 15.02 -24.53
CA VAL A 97 22.33 16.36 -24.77
C VAL A 97 23.36 17.45 -24.48
N VAL A 98 24.09 17.36 -23.36
CA VAL A 98 25.15 18.31 -22.98
C VAL A 98 26.30 18.24 -23.96
N LEU A 99 26.77 17.05 -24.29
CA LEU A 99 27.89 16.85 -25.25
C LEU A 99 27.54 17.42 -26.62
N ARG A 100 26.35 17.12 -27.16
CA ARG A 100 25.87 17.70 -28.44
C ARG A 100 25.83 19.22 -28.42
N ARG A 101 25.49 19.85 -27.29
CA ARG A 101 25.52 21.31 -27.16
C ARG A 101 26.94 21.85 -27.20
N VAL A 102 27.85 21.26 -26.41
CA VAL A 102 29.26 21.66 -26.37
C VAL A 102 29.90 21.51 -27.76
N LEU A 103 29.72 20.36 -28.42
CA LEU A 103 30.24 20.12 -29.75
C LEU A 103 29.69 21.11 -30.79
N LYS A 104 28.39 21.44 -30.73
CA LYS A 104 27.80 22.47 -31.59
C LYS A 104 28.41 23.85 -31.37
N GLN A 105 28.61 24.25 -30.11
CA GLN A 105 29.21 25.53 -29.78
C GLN A 105 30.69 25.61 -30.20
N ALA A 106 31.43 24.49 -30.05
CA ALA A 106 32.86 24.46 -30.36
C ALA A 106 33.16 24.36 -31.86
N PHE A 107 32.37 23.61 -32.62
CA PHE A 107 32.72 23.22 -34.00
C PHE A 107 31.81 23.80 -35.09
N LEU A 108 30.60 24.27 -34.77
CA LEU A 108 29.68 24.81 -35.78
C LEU A 108 29.80 26.34 -35.91
N PRO A 109 29.96 26.88 -37.14
CA PRO A 109 29.89 28.30 -37.42
C PRO A 109 28.52 28.91 -37.04
N VAL A 110 28.49 30.21 -36.66
CA VAL A 110 27.28 30.91 -36.20
C VAL A 110 26.07 30.78 -37.14
N PRO A 111 26.24 30.91 -38.50
CA PRO A 111 25.07 30.79 -39.39
C PRO A 111 24.41 29.40 -39.34
N TRP A 112 25.21 28.33 -39.25
CA TRP A 112 24.67 26.99 -39.13
C TRP A 112 23.99 26.72 -37.80
N ARG A 113 24.51 27.30 -36.70
CA ARG A 113 23.87 27.25 -35.40
C ARG A 113 22.48 27.93 -35.41
N ALA A 114 22.41 29.09 -36.06
CA ALA A 114 21.16 29.85 -36.25
C ALA A 114 20.16 29.05 -37.09
N ALA A 115 20.58 28.48 -38.23
CA ALA A 115 19.70 27.66 -39.08
C ALA A 115 19.13 26.45 -38.32
N ILE A 116 19.94 25.74 -37.55
CA ILE A 116 19.49 24.61 -36.72
C ILE A 116 18.52 25.09 -35.59
N CYS A 117 18.75 26.27 -35.03
CA CYS A 117 17.87 26.86 -34.02
C CYS A 117 16.49 27.14 -34.63
N VAL A 118 16.41 27.80 -35.77
CA VAL A 118 15.17 28.09 -36.50
C VAL A 118 14.44 26.80 -36.88
N ALA A 119 15.14 25.79 -37.40
CA ALA A 119 14.54 24.51 -37.73
C ALA A 119 13.93 23.80 -36.52
N LYS A 120 14.55 23.89 -35.33
CA LYS A 120 14.01 23.32 -34.09
C LYS A 120 12.85 24.14 -33.49
N CYS A 121 12.87 25.46 -33.69
CA CYS A 121 11.80 26.34 -33.26
C CYS A 121 10.43 25.88 -33.80
N SER A 122 10.41 25.37 -35.06
CA SER A 122 9.20 24.88 -35.70
C SER A 122 8.46 23.80 -34.88
N GLN A 123 9.17 22.95 -34.17
CA GLN A 123 8.57 21.89 -33.33
C GLN A 123 7.84 22.48 -32.12
N TYR A 124 8.45 23.45 -31.44
CA TYR A 124 7.84 24.12 -30.30
C TYR A 124 6.67 25.01 -30.75
N PHE A 125 6.83 25.73 -31.86
CA PHE A 125 5.76 26.50 -32.46
C PHE A 125 4.55 25.63 -32.83
N ALA A 126 4.76 24.49 -33.47
CA ALA A 126 3.70 23.55 -33.83
C ALA A 126 2.97 23.02 -32.58
N ARG A 127 3.69 22.71 -31.47
CA ARG A 127 3.08 22.31 -30.19
C ARG A 127 2.19 23.43 -29.63
N GLY A 128 2.68 24.66 -29.58
CA GLY A 128 1.92 25.82 -29.10
C GLY A 128 0.67 26.09 -29.94
N VAL A 129 0.78 26.04 -31.28
CA VAL A 129 -0.36 26.17 -32.20
C VAL A 129 -1.37 25.04 -31.99
N LYS A 130 -0.92 23.80 -31.81
CA LYS A 130 -1.81 22.66 -31.52
C LYS A 130 -2.60 22.88 -30.23
N SER A 131 -1.98 23.37 -29.15
CA SER A 131 -2.66 23.68 -27.89
C SER A 131 -3.70 24.78 -28.08
N LEU A 132 -3.36 25.87 -28.80
CA LEU A 132 -4.29 26.95 -29.13
C LEU A 132 -5.47 26.47 -30.00
N TRP A 133 -5.21 25.56 -30.94
CA TRP A 133 -6.27 24.94 -31.76
C TRP A 133 -7.30 24.17 -30.91
N HIS A 134 -6.83 23.52 -29.86
CA HIS A 134 -7.69 22.84 -28.87
C HIS A 134 -8.28 23.80 -27.82
N LYS A 135 -8.13 25.12 -28.01
CA LYS A 135 -8.59 26.16 -27.09
C LYS A 135 -7.99 26.03 -25.66
N ARG A 136 -6.78 25.49 -25.55
CA ARG A 136 -6.06 25.37 -24.29
C ARG A 136 -4.91 26.38 -24.25
N LEU A 137 -4.85 27.15 -23.15
CA LEU A 137 -3.72 28.01 -22.84
C LEU A 137 -2.87 27.30 -21.79
N ASP A 138 -1.90 26.52 -22.26
CA ASP A 138 -0.98 25.74 -21.45
C ASP A 138 0.49 26.20 -21.59
N VAL A 139 1.40 25.52 -20.91
CA VAL A 139 2.83 25.82 -20.91
C VAL A 139 3.44 25.75 -22.33
N ALA A 140 2.94 24.88 -23.20
CA ALA A 140 3.43 24.77 -24.56
C ALA A 140 3.21 26.09 -25.35
N VAL A 141 2.19 26.86 -25.03
CA VAL A 141 1.95 28.19 -25.61
C VAL A 141 2.97 29.20 -25.09
N LEU A 142 3.33 29.15 -23.78
CA LEU A 142 4.36 30.01 -23.19
C LEU A 142 5.73 29.74 -23.86
N ASP A 143 6.12 28.48 -23.92
CA ASP A 143 7.41 28.07 -24.53
C ASP A 143 7.47 28.46 -25.99
N ALA A 144 6.44 28.16 -26.76
CA ALA A 144 6.35 28.53 -28.17
C ALA A 144 6.49 30.06 -28.36
N THR A 145 5.80 30.85 -27.50
CA THR A 145 5.87 32.31 -27.57
C THR A 145 7.28 32.81 -27.25
N ALA A 146 7.89 32.32 -26.17
CA ALA A 146 9.23 32.71 -25.76
C ALA A 146 10.29 32.43 -26.81
N ILE A 147 10.29 31.20 -27.36
CA ILE A 147 11.23 30.74 -28.38
C ILE A 147 11.03 31.54 -29.69
N THR A 148 9.77 31.67 -30.14
CA THR A 148 9.43 32.37 -31.38
C THR A 148 9.83 33.85 -31.33
N VAL A 149 9.49 34.53 -30.23
CA VAL A 149 9.87 35.96 -30.05
C VAL A 149 11.40 36.13 -30.03
N SER A 150 12.14 35.20 -29.38
CA SER A 150 13.61 35.24 -29.36
C SER A 150 14.21 35.08 -30.79
N VAL A 151 13.67 34.13 -31.57
CA VAL A 151 14.08 33.88 -32.93
C VAL A 151 13.77 35.08 -33.85
N LEU A 152 12.58 35.64 -33.78
CA LEU A 152 12.16 36.83 -34.54
C LEU A 152 13.03 38.07 -34.26
N ARG A 153 13.61 38.17 -33.07
CA ARG A 153 14.57 39.23 -32.70
C ARG A 153 16.00 38.95 -33.19
N GLY A 154 16.25 37.80 -33.81
CA GLY A 154 17.60 37.39 -34.21
C GLY A 154 18.45 36.85 -33.04
N ASP A 155 17.91 36.75 -31.83
CA ASP A 155 18.60 36.23 -30.65
C ASP A 155 18.51 34.69 -30.61
N THR A 156 19.21 34.02 -31.54
CA THR A 156 19.20 32.59 -31.68
C THR A 156 19.97 31.87 -30.56
N ASP A 157 20.87 32.55 -29.87
CA ASP A 157 21.60 31.99 -28.72
C ASP A 157 20.69 31.86 -27.48
N THR A 158 19.87 32.89 -27.20
CA THR A 158 18.83 32.81 -26.16
C THR A 158 17.81 31.72 -26.50
N ALA A 159 17.25 31.71 -27.72
CA ALA A 159 16.31 30.69 -28.16
C ALA A 159 16.86 29.24 -28.01
N SER A 160 18.12 29.05 -28.44
CA SER A 160 18.81 27.75 -28.30
C SER A 160 19.05 27.36 -26.85
N SER A 161 19.30 28.35 -25.97
CA SER A 161 19.48 28.10 -24.53
C SER A 161 18.18 27.70 -23.86
N ILE A 162 17.07 28.36 -24.20
CA ILE A 162 15.73 28.01 -23.73
C ILE A 162 15.39 26.57 -24.14
N MET A 163 15.48 26.25 -25.44
CA MET A 163 15.19 24.88 -25.93
C MET A 163 16.08 23.81 -25.29
N PHE A 164 17.34 24.14 -24.97
CA PHE A 164 18.23 23.24 -24.26
C PHE A 164 17.79 23.01 -22.81
N MET A 165 17.41 24.08 -22.10
CA MET A 165 16.93 23.96 -20.71
C MET A 165 15.62 23.20 -20.63
N LEU A 166 14.69 23.45 -21.56
CA LEU A 166 13.43 22.69 -21.63
C LEU A 166 13.72 21.20 -21.86
N LYS A 167 14.65 20.87 -22.78
CA LYS A 167 15.01 19.47 -23.04
C LYS A 167 15.66 18.77 -21.84
N ILE A 168 16.46 19.48 -21.06
CA ILE A 168 16.99 18.96 -19.79
C ILE A 168 15.85 18.78 -18.78
N GLY A 169 14.95 19.77 -18.67
CA GLY A 169 13.76 19.69 -17.83
C GLY A 169 12.94 18.43 -18.11
N ASP A 170 12.56 18.22 -19.38
CA ASP A 170 11.79 17.04 -19.83
C ASP A 170 12.46 15.72 -19.41
N ILE A 171 13.80 15.61 -19.62
CA ILE A 171 14.56 14.39 -19.30
C ILE A 171 14.59 14.15 -17.79
N LEU A 172 14.78 15.20 -16.99
CA LEU A 172 14.82 15.08 -15.53
C LEU A 172 13.43 14.77 -14.95
N GLU A 173 12.39 15.34 -15.52
CA GLU A 173 11.00 15.06 -15.17
C GLU A 173 10.66 13.59 -15.44
N GLU A 174 10.92 13.12 -16.66
CA GLU A 174 10.70 11.71 -17.05
C GLU A 174 11.50 10.75 -16.16
N TRP A 175 12.77 11.07 -15.89
CA TRP A 175 13.60 10.25 -14.99
C TRP A 175 13.05 10.19 -13.57
N THR A 176 12.67 11.33 -13.01
CA THR A 176 12.18 11.41 -11.63
C THR A 176 10.88 10.63 -11.45
N HIS A 177 9.98 10.76 -12.45
CA HIS A 177 8.72 10.02 -12.46
C HIS A 177 8.96 8.51 -12.55
N LYS A 178 9.70 8.04 -13.56
CA LYS A 178 10.00 6.61 -13.74
C LYS A 178 10.75 6.01 -12.56
N LYS A 179 11.67 6.76 -11.96
CA LYS A 179 12.38 6.31 -10.77
C LYS A 179 11.44 6.13 -9.58
N SER A 180 10.50 7.05 -9.36
CA SER A 180 9.53 6.94 -8.27
C SER A 180 8.61 5.73 -8.44
N VAL A 181 8.13 5.49 -9.67
CA VAL A 181 7.32 4.30 -10.01
C VAL A 181 8.12 3.01 -9.81
N ASP A 182 9.36 2.97 -10.28
CA ASP A 182 10.26 1.80 -10.13
C ASP A 182 10.60 1.52 -8.66
N ASP A 183 10.88 2.56 -7.86
CA ASP A 183 11.14 2.45 -6.43
C ASP A 183 9.89 1.93 -5.67
N LEU A 184 8.69 2.39 -6.02
CA LEU A 184 7.42 1.91 -5.46
C LEU A 184 7.15 0.46 -5.86
N ALA A 185 7.29 0.12 -7.14
CA ALA A 185 7.07 -1.25 -7.63
C ALA A 185 8.00 -2.26 -6.93
N ARG A 186 9.26 -1.87 -6.71
CA ARG A 186 10.22 -2.71 -5.96
C ARG A 186 9.80 -2.93 -4.51
N THR A 187 9.36 -1.90 -3.83
CA THR A 187 8.90 -2.01 -2.44
C THR A 187 7.68 -2.92 -2.33
N MET A 188 6.72 -2.80 -3.25
CA MET A 188 5.52 -3.64 -3.28
C MET A 188 5.81 -5.09 -3.71
N SER A 189 6.86 -5.35 -4.50
CA SER A 189 7.24 -6.70 -4.94
C SER A 189 7.91 -7.55 -3.86
N LEU A 190 8.30 -6.97 -2.74
CA LEU A 190 8.97 -7.69 -1.64
C LEU A 190 8.02 -8.52 -0.78
N ASN A 191 6.71 -8.31 -0.85
CA ASN A 191 5.72 -9.12 -0.14
C ASN A 191 5.55 -10.47 -0.85
N VAL A 192 6.14 -11.52 -0.27
CA VAL A 192 6.11 -12.88 -0.80
C VAL A 192 4.88 -13.59 -0.25
N ASP A 193 3.87 -13.79 -1.08
CA ASP A 193 2.72 -14.61 -0.74
C ASP A 193 3.07 -16.10 -0.87
N LYS A 194 2.64 -16.89 0.11
CA LYS A 194 2.74 -18.34 0.11
C LYS A 194 1.43 -18.93 -0.43
N VAL A 195 1.52 -20.04 -1.14
CA VAL A 195 0.37 -20.75 -1.70
C VAL A 195 0.41 -22.22 -1.35
N TRP A 196 -0.76 -22.83 -1.15
CA TRP A 196 -0.88 -24.26 -0.97
C TRP A 196 -0.82 -24.96 -2.33
N VAL A 197 0.15 -25.85 -2.50
CA VAL A 197 0.34 -26.66 -3.72
C VAL A 197 -0.01 -28.10 -3.39
N LYS A 198 -0.86 -28.69 -4.21
CA LYS A 198 -1.24 -30.10 -4.10
C LYS A 198 -0.17 -30.96 -4.77
N SER A 199 0.46 -31.84 -4.00
CA SER A 199 1.45 -32.83 -4.49
C SER A 199 0.96 -34.24 -4.18
N GLY A 200 0.20 -34.84 -5.11
CA GLY A 200 -0.49 -36.13 -4.87
C GLY A 200 -1.58 -35.98 -3.80
N ASP A 201 -1.45 -36.71 -2.68
CA ASP A 201 -2.37 -36.65 -1.53
C ASP A 201 -1.91 -35.70 -0.41
N THR A 202 -0.80 -35.00 -0.60
CA THR A 202 -0.27 -34.05 0.39
C THR A 202 -0.40 -32.62 -0.09
N GLU A 203 -0.61 -31.72 0.87
CA GLU A 203 -0.63 -30.26 0.65
C GLU A 203 0.66 -29.65 1.19
N GLU A 204 1.35 -28.88 0.39
CA GLU A 204 2.61 -28.23 0.74
C GLU A 204 2.51 -26.71 0.57
N LEU A 205 2.91 -25.95 1.60
CA LEU A 205 2.93 -24.51 1.54
C LEU A 205 4.24 -24.03 0.89
N LYS A 206 4.16 -23.58 -0.37
CA LYS A 206 5.30 -23.06 -1.16
C LYS A 206 5.22 -21.54 -1.32
N ASN A 207 6.39 -20.93 -1.53
CA ASN A 207 6.39 -19.54 -2.00
C ASN A 207 5.84 -19.50 -3.43
N ILE A 208 5.07 -18.48 -3.75
CA ILE A 208 4.45 -18.31 -5.08
C ILE A 208 5.50 -18.27 -6.20
N SER A 209 6.73 -17.82 -5.89
CA SER A 209 7.88 -17.82 -6.82
C SER A 209 8.35 -19.23 -7.22
N ASP A 210 8.05 -20.23 -6.39
CA ASP A 210 8.50 -21.60 -6.58
C ASP A 210 7.45 -22.47 -7.28
N VAL A 211 6.30 -21.87 -7.63
CA VAL A 211 5.19 -22.53 -8.33
C VAL A 211 5.42 -22.48 -9.84
N ASN A 212 5.35 -23.63 -10.49
CA ASN A 212 5.56 -23.78 -11.93
C ASN A 212 4.23 -23.92 -12.68
N VAL A 213 4.29 -23.68 -13.99
CA VAL A 213 3.17 -24.02 -14.89
C VAL A 213 2.90 -25.53 -14.84
N GLY A 214 1.65 -25.89 -14.59
CA GLY A 214 1.21 -27.27 -14.43
C GLY A 214 1.04 -27.72 -12.97
N ASP A 215 1.50 -26.93 -11.99
CA ASP A 215 1.25 -27.21 -10.57
C ASP A 215 -0.24 -26.95 -10.25
N ASP A 216 -0.78 -27.73 -9.34
CA ASP A 216 -2.14 -27.62 -8.84
C ASP A 216 -2.12 -26.86 -7.50
N ILE A 217 -2.72 -25.66 -7.47
CA ILE A 217 -2.83 -24.82 -6.27
C ILE A 217 -4.22 -24.94 -5.66
N ILE A 218 -4.28 -24.99 -4.32
CA ILE A 218 -5.52 -25.05 -3.57
C ILE A 218 -5.90 -23.64 -3.15
N VAL A 219 -7.12 -23.22 -3.49
CA VAL A 219 -7.66 -21.93 -3.12
C VAL A 219 -8.96 -22.14 -2.35
N ARG A 220 -8.98 -21.70 -1.09
CA ARG A 220 -10.11 -21.84 -0.17
C ARG A 220 -10.96 -20.59 -0.14
N MET A 221 -12.17 -20.72 0.39
CA MET A 221 -13.08 -19.60 0.63
C MET A 221 -12.38 -18.45 1.37
N GLY A 222 -12.63 -17.23 0.96
CA GLY A 222 -11.98 -16.01 1.49
C GLY A 222 -10.57 -15.77 0.96
N SER A 223 -10.00 -16.67 0.14
CA SER A 223 -8.64 -16.51 -0.38
C SER A 223 -8.63 -15.97 -1.81
N MET A 224 -7.57 -15.21 -2.12
CA MET A 224 -7.33 -14.73 -3.48
C MET A 224 -6.70 -15.82 -4.33
N ILE A 225 -7.12 -15.97 -5.58
CA ILE A 225 -6.49 -16.83 -6.57
C ILE A 225 -5.16 -16.19 -6.96
N PRO A 226 -4.02 -16.83 -6.68
CA PRO A 226 -2.72 -16.15 -6.81
C PRO A 226 -2.19 -16.13 -8.25
N LEU A 227 -2.61 -17.07 -9.11
CA LEU A 227 -2.10 -17.27 -10.47
C LEU A 227 -3.23 -17.62 -11.44
N ASP A 228 -3.05 -17.21 -12.70
CA ASP A 228 -3.98 -17.57 -13.78
C ASP A 228 -3.96 -19.07 -14.06
N GLY A 229 -5.14 -19.68 -14.18
CA GLY A 229 -5.22 -21.11 -14.45
C GLY A 229 -6.61 -21.64 -14.72
N LYS A 230 -6.72 -22.95 -14.79
CA LYS A 230 -7.99 -23.68 -14.94
C LYS A 230 -8.36 -24.44 -13.69
N LEU A 231 -9.61 -24.38 -13.33
CA LEU A 231 -10.19 -25.15 -12.24
C LEU A 231 -10.22 -26.63 -12.61
N VAL A 232 -9.49 -27.45 -11.83
CA VAL A 232 -9.37 -28.91 -12.06
C VAL A 232 -10.20 -29.73 -11.09
N SER A 233 -10.54 -29.17 -9.92
CA SER A 233 -11.37 -29.86 -8.92
C SER A 233 -12.10 -28.83 -8.07
N GLY A 234 -13.29 -29.17 -7.56
CA GLY A 234 -14.13 -28.31 -6.74
C GLY A 234 -15.06 -27.42 -7.54
N SER A 235 -15.75 -26.52 -6.86
CA SER A 235 -16.55 -25.43 -7.43
C SER A 235 -16.49 -24.23 -6.52
N ALA A 236 -16.40 -23.03 -7.08
CA ALA A 236 -16.26 -21.79 -6.31
C ALA A 236 -17.08 -20.65 -6.92
N ALA A 237 -17.66 -19.80 -6.08
CA ALA A 237 -18.15 -18.51 -6.49
C ALA A 237 -16.99 -17.49 -6.39
N VAL A 238 -16.58 -16.93 -7.52
CA VAL A 238 -15.40 -16.08 -7.65
C VAL A 238 -15.81 -14.64 -7.92
N ASN A 239 -15.41 -13.74 -7.04
CA ASN A 239 -15.55 -12.30 -7.23
C ASN A 239 -14.50 -11.80 -8.24
N GLN A 240 -14.97 -11.23 -9.34
CA GLN A 240 -14.14 -10.69 -10.41
C GLN A 240 -14.30 -9.16 -10.55
N SER A 241 -14.85 -8.48 -9.55
CA SER A 241 -15.14 -7.04 -9.58
C SER A 241 -13.90 -6.19 -9.87
N SER A 242 -12.74 -6.62 -9.41
CA SER A 242 -11.44 -5.98 -9.70
C SER A 242 -11.08 -5.98 -11.19
N MET A 243 -11.64 -6.90 -11.99
CA MET A 243 -11.33 -7.02 -13.41
C MET A 243 -12.48 -6.58 -14.32
N THR A 244 -13.72 -6.88 -13.93
CA THR A 244 -14.91 -6.65 -14.76
C THR A 244 -15.74 -5.45 -14.28
N GLY A 245 -15.55 -4.99 -13.06
CA GLY A 245 -16.38 -3.97 -12.41
C GLY A 245 -17.76 -4.47 -11.96
N GLU A 246 -18.06 -5.76 -12.16
CA GLU A 246 -19.32 -6.38 -11.75
C GLU A 246 -19.22 -6.93 -10.32
N SER A 247 -20.12 -6.49 -9.44
CA SER A 247 -20.10 -6.84 -8.01
C SER A 247 -20.63 -8.25 -7.69
N MET A 248 -21.28 -8.93 -8.63
CA MET A 248 -21.83 -10.27 -8.38
C MET A 248 -20.79 -11.35 -8.64
N PRO A 249 -20.58 -12.28 -7.67
CA PRO A 249 -19.63 -13.38 -7.85
C PRO A 249 -20.10 -14.34 -8.95
N VAL A 250 -19.16 -14.78 -9.77
CA VAL A 250 -19.40 -15.70 -10.89
C VAL A 250 -19.09 -17.11 -10.46
N ARG A 251 -20.06 -18.02 -10.54
CA ARG A 251 -19.84 -19.43 -10.23
C ARG A 251 -18.93 -20.09 -11.28
N LYS A 252 -17.87 -20.70 -10.80
CA LYS A 252 -16.85 -21.43 -11.60
C LYS A 252 -16.91 -22.91 -11.30
N GLU A 253 -16.90 -23.71 -12.36
CA GLU A 253 -16.94 -25.18 -12.30
C GLU A 253 -15.65 -25.76 -12.91
N VAL A 254 -15.44 -27.07 -12.76
CA VAL A 254 -14.28 -27.75 -13.34
C VAL A 254 -14.16 -27.47 -14.84
N GLY A 255 -12.98 -27.05 -15.29
CA GLY A 255 -12.70 -26.62 -16.65
C GLY A 255 -12.85 -25.11 -16.90
N SER A 256 -13.45 -24.37 -15.95
CA SER A 256 -13.56 -22.90 -16.05
C SER A 256 -12.19 -22.25 -15.87
N TYR A 257 -11.95 -21.19 -16.63
CA TYR A 257 -10.76 -20.35 -16.46
C TYR A 257 -10.95 -19.37 -15.28
N VAL A 258 -9.93 -19.26 -14.44
CA VAL A 258 -9.88 -18.33 -13.31
C VAL A 258 -8.66 -17.44 -13.42
N TYR A 259 -8.81 -16.22 -12.98
CA TYR A 259 -7.79 -15.19 -13.11
C TYR A 259 -7.12 -14.91 -11.76
N GLY A 260 -5.81 -14.78 -11.77
CA GLY A 260 -5.08 -14.35 -10.60
C GLY A 260 -5.46 -12.93 -10.19
N GLY A 261 -5.67 -12.74 -8.88
CA GLY A 261 -6.15 -11.47 -8.31
C GLY A 261 -7.66 -11.45 -8.07
N THR A 262 -8.40 -12.49 -8.46
CA THR A 262 -9.83 -12.66 -8.11
C THR A 262 -9.97 -13.43 -6.81
N VAL A 263 -11.09 -13.28 -6.11
CA VAL A 263 -11.30 -13.83 -4.76
C VAL A 263 -12.40 -14.89 -4.76
N VAL A 264 -12.16 -16.00 -4.06
CA VAL A 264 -13.16 -17.05 -3.84
C VAL A 264 -14.07 -16.63 -2.70
N GLU A 265 -15.33 -16.28 -2.98
CA GLU A 265 -16.33 -15.92 -1.97
C GLU A 265 -16.98 -17.12 -1.32
N GLU A 266 -17.25 -18.18 -2.11
CA GLU A 266 -17.86 -19.41 -1.61
C GLU A 266 -17.19 -20.64 -2.25
N GLY A 267 -17.05 -21.70 -1.49
CA GLY A 267 -16.51 -23.00 -1.93
C GLY A 267 -14.99 -23.07 -1.83
N GLU A 268 -14.46 -24.18 -2.35
CA GLU A 268 -13.03 -24.47 -2.45
C GLU A 268 -12.72 -25.01 -3.84
N CYS A 269 -11.61 -24.61 -4.40
CA CYS A 269 -11.21 -25.06 -5.72
C CYS A 269 -9.72 -25.35 -5.84
N VAL A 270 -9.39 -26.31 -6.70
CA VAL A 270 -8.01 -26.59 -7.11
C VAL A 270 -7.81 -26.02 -8.50
N VAL A 271 -6.84 -25.16 -8.65
CA VAL A 271 -6.52 -24.46 -9.88
C VAL A 271 -5.19 -24.94 -10.43
N ARG A 272 -5.19 -25.45 -11.66
CA ARG A 272 -3.97 -25.76 -12.40
C ARG A 272 -3.38 -24.52 -13.02
N VAL A 273 -2.16 -24.19 -12.65
CA VAL A 273 -1.47 -22.99 -13.11
C VAL A 273 -1.14 -23.10 -14.60
N GLU A 274 -1.61 -22.17 -15.41
CA GLU A 274 -1.31 -22.09 -16.85
C GLU A 274 -0.26 -21.02 -17.18
N LYS A 275 -0.04 -20.03 -16.31
CA LYS A 275 0.99 -19.01 -16.48
C LYS A 275 1.82 -18.86 -15.21
N SER A 276 3.14 -19.00 -15.32
CA SER A 276 4.06 -18.77 -14.19
C SER A 276 4.34 -17.28 -13.96
N LEU A 277 4.79 -16.98 -12.73
CA LEU A 277 5.21 -15.65 -12.31
C LEU A 277 6.56 -15.26 -12.98
N GLY A 278 6.54 -14.78 -14.20
CA GLY A 278 7.77 -14.30 -14.84
C GLY A 278 7.66 -12.88 -15.37
N SER A 279 6.52 -12.51 -15.94
CA SER A 279 6.29 -11.18 -16.52
C SER A 279 5.08 -10.45 -15.96
N GLY A 280 4.16 -11.17 -15.29
CA GLY A 280 2.86 -10.63 -14.92
C GLY A 280 2.79 -9.86 -13.59
N ARG A 281 3.69 -10.12 -12.62
CA ARG A 281 3.58 -9.49 -11.29
C ARG A 281 4.08 -8.04 -11.29
N TYR A 282 5.24 -7.81 -11.90
CA TYR A 282 5.76 -6.45 -12.08
C TYR A 282 4.82 -5.61 -12.94
N ASP A 283 4.33 -6.18 -14.05
CA ASP A 283 3.38 -5.49 -14.94
C ASP A 283 2.06 -5.19 -14.23
N ARG A 284 1.53 -6.10 -13.38
CA ARG A 284 0.35 -5.84 -12.55
C ARG A 284 0.58 -4.74 -11.52
N ILE A 285 1.75 -4.72 -10.86
CA ILE A 285 2.11 -3.66 -9.92
C ILE A 285 2.24 -2.33 -10.67
N VAL A 286 2.85 -2.31 -11.83
CA VAL A 286 2.94 -1.11 -12.69
C VAL A 286 1.54 -0.66 -13.12
N HIS A 287 0.65 -1.56 -13.54
CA HIS A 287 -0.74 -1.22 -13.85
C HIS A 287 -1.51 -0.72 -12.62
N MET A 288 -1.33 -1.32 -11.44
CA MET A 288 -1.93 -0.84 -10.21
C MET A 288 -1.42 0.56 -9.82
N ILE A 289 -0.15 0.87 -10.08
CA ILE A 289 0.42 2.21 -9.90
C ILE A 289 -0.18 3.18 -10.93
N GLU A 290 -0.29 2.77 -12.19
CA GLU A 290 -0.93 3.57 -13.25
C GLU A 290 -2.41 3.84 -12.95
N ASP A 291 -3.13 2.86 -12.41
CA ASP A 291 -4.51 3.04 -11.96
C ASP A 291 -4.60 3.91 -10.71
N SER A 292 -3.65 3.78 -9.78
CA SER A 292 -3.51 4.67 -8.63
C SER A 292 -3.26 6.13 -9.05
N GLU A 293 -2.54 6.37 -10.15
CA GLU A 293 -2.39 7.73 -10.72
C GLU A 293 -3.71 8.32 -11.24
N LYS A 294 -4.69 7.49 -11.58
CA LYS A 294 -6.05 7.94 -11.92
C LYS A 294 -6.84 8.39 -10.68
N LEU A 295 -6.52 7.85 -9.50
CA LEU A 295 -7.09 8.21 -8.20
C LEU A 295 -6.34 9.40 -7.59
N LYS A 296 -6.24 10.51 -8.36
CA LYS A 296 -5.57 11.74 -7.92
C LYS A 296 -6.26 12.34 -6.72
N SER A 297 -5.45 12.85 -5.80
CA SER A 297 -5.96 13.61 -4.66
C SER A 297 -6.61 14.93 -5.13
N ASP A 298 -7.55 15.45 -4.33
CA ASP A 298 -8.18 16.73 -4.61
C ASP A 298 -7.14 17.87 -4.62
N THR A 299 -6.19 17.83 -3.72
CA THR A 299 -5.09 18.79 -3.63
C THR A 299 -4.19 18.74 -4.87
N GLU A 300 -3.89 17.55 -5.38
CA GLU A 300 -3.15 17.37 -6.62
C GLU A 300 -3.93 17.93 -7.81
N SER A 301 -5.21 17.57 -7.93
CA SER A 301 -6.10 18.06 -8.98
C SER A 301 -6.22 19.58 -8.98
N GLN A 302 -6.40 20.20 -7.79
CA GLN A 302 -6.44 21.65 -7.63
C GLN A 302 -5.14 22.34 -8.07
N ALA A 303 -3.99 21.74 -7.78
CA ALA A 303 -2.70 22.28 -8.20
C ALA A 303 -2.51 22.24 -9.72
N TYR A 304 -2.93 21.16 -10.37
CA TYR A 304 -2.94 21.10 -11.84
C TYR A 304 -3.83 22.19 -12.44
N HIS A 305 -5.05 22.37 -11.93
CA HIS A 305 -5.96 23.42 -12.38
C HIS A 305 -5.42 24.82 -12.11
N LEU A 306 -4.77 25.06 -10.98
CA LEU A 306 -4.16 26.34 -10.67
C LEU A 306 -3.00 26.64 -11.61
N ALA A 307 -2.15 25.66 -11.88
CA ALA A 307 -1.02 25.78 -12.78
C ALA A 307 -1.48 26.27 -14.18
N ASP A 308 -2.50 25.64 -14.74
CA ASP A 308 -3.05 26.04 -16.04
C ASP A 308 -3.75 27.41 -16.01
N ARG A 309 -4.42 27.76 -14.89
CA ARG A 309 -5.03 29.09 -14.71
C ARG A 309 -4.01 30.23 -14.63
N LEU A 310 -2.76 29.97 -14.25
CA LEU A 310 -1.71 30.99 -14.18
C LEU A 310 -1.16 31.36 -15.56
N VAL A 311 -1.28 30.51 -16.58
CA VAL A 311 -0.77 30.77 -17.93
C VAL A 311 -1.31 32.07 -18.56
N PRO A 312 -2.63 32.34 -18.58
CA PRO A 312 -3.16 33.61 -19.08
C PRO A 312 -2.61 34.82 -18.35
N TYR A 313 -2.41 34.73 -17.03
CA TYR A 313 -1.84 35.83 -16.25
C TYR A 313 -0.37 36.08 -16.59
N SER A 314 0.41 35.03 -16.81
CA SER A 314 1.81 35.15 -17.26
C SER A 314 1.91 35.79 -18.64
N LEU A 315 1.05 35.43 -19.58
CA LEU A 315 0.96 36.07 -20.89
C LEU A 315 0.54 37.52 -20.80
N GLY A 316 -0.48 37.82 -19.98
CA GLY A 316 -0.95 39.21 -19.74
C GLY A 316 0.12 40.09 -19.08
N ALA A 317 0.81 39.57 -18.06
CA ALA A 317 1.92 40.22 -17.40
C ALA A 317 3.10 40.49 -18.35
N THR A 318 3.39 39.52 -19.23
CA THR A 318 4.41 39.69 -20.28
C THR A 318 4.07 40.82 -21.24
N ALA A 319 2.84 40.84 -21.75
CA ALA A 319 2.35 41.91 -22.65
C ALA A 319 2.38 43.26 -21.95
N LEU A 320 1.90 43.35 -20.69
CA LEU A 320 1.90 44.58 -19.90
C LEU A 320 3.34 45.08 -19.65
N THR A 321 4.24 44.20 -19.26
CA THR A 321 5.66 44.51 -19.03
C THR A 321 6.30 45.07 -20.32
N TRP A 322 6.01 44.44 -21.48
CA TRP A 322 6.48 44.95 -22.75
C TRP A 322 5.91 46.33 -23.08
N LEU A 323 4.62 46.55 -22.85
CA LEU A 323 3.96 47.86 -23.11
C LEU A 323 4.57 48.97 -22.24
N ILE A 324 4.84 48.72 -20.96
CA ILE A 324 5.38 49.69 -20.01
C ILE A 324 6.88 49.92 -20.25
N THR A 325 7.66 48.86 -20.35
CA THR A 325 9.12 49.00 -20.38
C THR A 325 9.69 49.13 -21.79
N ARG A 326 8.93 48.77 -22.82
CA ARG A 326 9.35 48.68 -24.24
C ARG A 326 10.60 47.80 -24.41
N ASN A 327 10.90 46.99 -23.40
CA ASN A 327 12.05 46.10 -23.37
C ASN A 327 11.60 44.64 -23.43
N PRO A 328 11.75 43.97 -24.60
CA PRO A 328 11.28 42.60 -24.76
C PRO A 328 12.10 41.59 -23.95
N THR A 329 13.36 41.91 -23.56
CA THR A 329 14.14 41.02 -22.67
C THR A 329 13.53 40.94 -21.28
N LYS A 330 13.03 42.07 -20.73
CA LYS A 330 12.32 42.10 -19.46
C LYS A 330 10.97 41.37 -19.54
N ALA A 331 10.28 41.51 -20.66
CA ALA A 331 9.03 40.78 -20.88
C ALA A 331 9.27 39.26 -21.01
N LEU A 332 10.30 38.83 -21.74
CA LEU A 332 10.69 37.41 -21.86
C LEU A 332 11.06 36.75 -20.52
N ALA A 333 11.61 37.55 -19.56
CA ALA A 333 11.96 37.01 -18.25
C ALA A 333 10.77 36.43 -17.51
N ILE A 334 9.55 36.93 -17.75
CA ILE A 334 8.31 36.38 -17.17
C ILE A 334 7.97 35.01 -17.77
N LEU A 335 8.14 34.88 -19.10
CA LEU A 335 7.86 33.60 -19.80
C LEU A 335 8.85 32.50 -19.48
N MET A 336 10.03 32.85 -18.94
CA MET A 336 11.07 31.87 -18.59
C MET A 336 10.84 31.20 -17.24
N VAL A 337 9.89 31.68 -16.45
CA VAL A 337 9.60 31.17 -15.11
C VAL A 337 8.16 30.71 -15.10
N ASP A 338 7.99 29.39 -15.19
CA ASP A 338 6.69 28.74 -15.13
C ASP A 338 6.41 28.14 -13.74
N PHE A 339 5.20 28.33 -13.26
CA PHE A 339 4.74 27.71 -11.99
C PHE A 339 4.28 26.26 -12.18
N SER A 340 3.88 25.91 -13.39
CA SER A 340 3.22 24.67 -13.73
C SER A 340 4.17 23.47 -13.66
N CYS A 341 5.37 23.58 -14.22
CA CYS A 341 6.33 22.47 -14.28
C CYS A 341 6.68 21.94 -12.89
N ALA A 342 7.03 22.83 -11.97
CA ALA A 342 7.41 22.44 -10.61
C ALA A 342 6.24 21.83 -9.83
N LEU A 343 5.01 22.35 -10.00
CA LEU A 343 3.81 21.83 -9.33
C LEU A 343 3.43 20.44 -9.89
N LYS A 344 3.35 20.32 -11.21
CA LYS A 344 2.96 19.06 -11.89
C LYS A 344 3.95 17.92 -11.64
N LEU A 345 5.23 18.24 -11.41
CA LEU A 345 6.25 17.26 -11.10
C LEU A 345 6.28 16.88 -9.61
N SER A 346 6.29 17.87 -8.73
CA SER A 346 6.61 17.63 -7.31
C SER A 346 5.52 16.91 -6.54
N MET A 347 4.24 17.07 -6.92
CA MET A 347 3.12 16.47 -6.20
C MET A 347 3.00 14.96 -6.44
N PRO A 348 2.94 14.45 -7.69
CA PRO A 348 2.92 13.01 -7.91
C PRO A 348 4.12 12.30 -7.29
N ILE A 349 5.31 12.91 -7.36
CA ILE A 349 6.52 12.35 -6.76
C ILE A 349 6.41 12.27 -5.23
N ALA A 350 5.84 13.29 -4.59
CA ALA A 350 5.63 13.26 -3.14
C ALA A 350 4.64 12.15 -2.74
N VAL A 351 3.56 11.98 -3.51
CA VAL A 351 2.57 10.90 -3.31
C VAL A 351 3.21 9.53 -3.49
N LEU A 352 3.93 9.31 -4.61
CA LEU A 352 4.63 8.04 -4.86
C LEU A 352 5.68 7.74 -3.78
N SER A 353 6.37 8.78 -3.28
CA SER A 353 7.31 8.63 -2.16
C SER A 353 6.62 8.24 -0.87
N ALA A 354 5.44 8.81 -0.57
CA ALA A 354 4.63 8.46 0.58
C ALA A 354 4.12 7.01 0.48
N MET A 355 3.60 6.61 -0.69
CA MET A 355 3.16 5.23 -0.94
C MET A 355 4.32 4.23 -0.81
N ARG A 356 5.50 4.56 -1.32
CA ARG A 356 6.71 3.74 -1.15
C ARG A 356 7.08 3.59 0.32
N GLU A 357 7.05 4.69 1.09
CA GLU A 357 7.37 4.67 2.52
C GLU A 357 6.34 3.90 3.33
N SER A 358 5.06 4.03 3.00
CA SER A 358 3.99 3.19 3.54
C SER A 358 4.25 1.72 3.27
N GLY A 359 4.57 1.36 2.02
CA GLY A 359 4.90 -0.01 1.63
C GLY A 359 6.12 -0.58 2.37
N ALA A 360 7.15 0.24 2.64
CA ALA A 360 8.31 -0.16 3.43
C ALA A 360 7.96 -0.45 4.90
N ASN A 361 6.86 0.11 5.41
CA ASN A 361 6.31 -0.15 6.74
C ASN A 361 5.17 -1.19 6.73
N GLY A 362 5.04 -1.99 5.68
CA GLY A 362 4.01 -3.02 5.59
C GLY A 362 2.59 -2.49 5.34
N ILE A 363 2.45 -1.26 4.84
CA ILE A 363 1.15 -0.62 4.59
C ILE A 363 1.00 -0.43 3.08
N SER A 364 0.02 -1.08 2.47
CA SER A 364 -0.31 -0.92 1.05
C SER A 364 -1.41 0.12 0.89
N VAL A 365 -1.20 1.11 0.03
CA VAL A 365 -2.15 2.20 -0.24
C VAL A 365 -2.49 2.21 -1.72
N LYS A 366 -3.77 2.19 -2.07
CA LYS A 366 -4.24 2.14 -3.47
C LYS A 366 -4.12 3.47 -4.22
N GLY A 367 -3.92 4.59 -3.54
CA GLY A 367 -3.75 5.88 -4.21
C GLY A 367 -3.57 7.07 -3.29
N GLY A 368 -3.06 8.19 -3.85
CA GLY A 368 -2.79 9.42 -3.12
C GLY A 368 -4.03 10.07 -2.51
N LYS A 369 -5.20 9.85 -3.10
CA LYS A 369 -6.49 10.30 -2.59
C LYS A 369 -6.73 9.83 -1.15
N PHE A 370 -6.38 8.58 -0.86
CA PHE A 370 -6.62 7.97 0.44
C PHE A 370 -5.64 8.47 1.51
N LEU A 371 -4.38 8.72 1.14
CA LEU A 371 -3.43 9.41 2.05
C LEU A 371 -3.91 10.82 2.41
N GLU A 372 -4.47 11.54 1.43
CA GLU A 372 -5.08 12.86 1.68
C GLU A 372 -6.30 12.76 2.59
N ALA A 373 -7.17 11.77 2.36
CA ALA A 373 -8.34 11.50 3.21
C ALA A 373 -7.93 11.20 4.65
N ILE A 374 -6.93 10.33 4.85
CA ILE A 374 -6.39 10.00 6.18
C ILE A 374 -5.77 11.22 6.87
N ALA A 375 -5.04 12.08 6.12
CA ALA A 375 -4.51 13.31 6.69
C ALA A 375 -5.60 14.28 7.16
N LYS A 376 -6.72 14.35 6.42
CA LYS A 376 -7.85 15.25 6.70
C LYS A 376 -8.90 14.66 7.64
N ALA A 377 -8.80 13.39 7.99
CA ALA A 377 -9.76 12.72 8.84
C ALA A 377 -9.76 13.32 10.25
N ASP A 378 -10.96 13.44 10.79
CA ASP A 378 -11.24 13.86 12.17
C ASP A 378 -11.89 12.74 13.01
N THR A 379 -12.46 11.73 12.34
CA THR A 379 -13.20 10.62 12.96
C THR A 379 -12.63 9.29 12.50
N VAL A 380 -12.42 8.36 13.44
CA VAL A 380 -12.04 6.97 13.15
C VAL A 380 -13.07 6.03 13.75
N VAL A 381 -13.54 5.10 12.94
CA VAL A 381 -14.45 4.02 13.36
C VAL A 381 -13.66 2.72 13.34
N PHE A 382 -13.62 2.02 14.46
CA PHE A 382 -12.99 0.72 14.62
C PHE A 382 -14.04 -0.37 14.69
N ASP A 383 -13.89 -1.42 13.91
CA ASP A 383 -14.48 -2.70 14.28
C ASP A 383 -13.77 -3.27 15.51
N LYS A 384 -14.46 -4.07 16.33
CA LYS A 384 -13.82 -4.72 17.47
C LYS A 384 -13.01 -5.94 17.02
N THR A 385 -13.68 -6.90 16.38
CA THR A 385 -13.15 -8.24 16.11
C THR A 385 -12.12 -8.20 14.96
N GLY A 386 -10.92 -8.78 15.18
CA GLY A 386 -9.87 -8.77 14.16
C GLY A 386 -9.18 -7.41 13.96
N THR A 387 -9.66 -6.35 14.63
CA THR A 387 -9.06 -5.01 14.58
C THR A 387 -8.50 -4.62 15.94
N LEU A 388 -9.35 -4.42 16.95
CA LEU A 388 -8.92 -4.15 18.33
C LEU A 388 -8.50 -5.42 19.06
N THR A 389 -8.92 -6.58 18.56
CA THR A 389 -8.58 -7.92 19.03
C THR A 389 -7.73 -8.65 18.00
N HIS A 390 -7.14 -9.78 18.39
CA HIS A 390 -6.37 -10.64 17.48
C HIS A 390 -7.24 -11.60 16.63
N ALA A 391 -8.58 -11.55 16.75
CA ALA A 391 -9.51 -12.54 16.19
C ALA A 391 -9.13 -14.00 16.52
N SER A 392 -8.46 -14.18 17.64
CA SER A 392 -8.04 -15.48 18.16
C SER A 392 -8.75 -15.72 19.48
N PRO A 393 -10.06 -16.07 19.46
CA PRO A 393 -10.79 -16.36 20.68
C PRO A 393 -10.15 -17.52 21.43
N GLU A 394 -10.14 -17.42 22.75
CA GLU A 394 -9.62 -18.41 23.67
C GLU A 394 -10.67 -18.76 24.72
N VAL A 395 -10.64 -20.01 25.21
CA VAL A 395 -11.49 -20.42 26.34
C VAL A 395 -10.92 -19.80 27.63
N ALA A 396 -11.63 -18.83 28.18
CA ALA A 396 -11.23 -18.15 29.41
C ALA A 396 -11.60 -18.93 30.66
N ASP A 397 -12.79 -19.55 30.68
CA ASP A 397 -13.28 -20.33 31.80
C ASP A 397 -14.38 -21.31 31.37
N ILE A 398 -14.59 -22.36 32.13
CA ILE A 398 -15.66 -23.35 31.92
C ILE A 398 -16.45 -23.50 33.20
N ILE A 399 -17.69 -23.10 33.17
CA ILE A 399 -18.60 -23.11 34.31
C ILE A 399 -19.57 -24.24 34.09
N THR A 400 -19.44 -25.33 34.88
CA THR A 400 -20.29 -26.54 34.75
C THR A 400 -21.54 -26.45 35.66
N PHE A 401 -22.59 -27.12 35.27
CA PHE A 401 -23.87 -27.20 35.98
C PHE A 401 -24.25 -28.67 36.18
N GLY A 402 -25.15 -28.97 37.12
CA GLY A 402 -25.62 -30.34 37.35
C GLY A 402 -24.55 -31.33 37.84
N GLY A 403 -23.43 -30.85 38.39
CA GLY A 403 -22.34 -31.69 38.90
C GLY A 403 -21.43 -32.29 37.85
N HIS A 404 -21.43 -31.81 36.59
CA HIS A 404 -20.52 -32.24 35.54
C HIS A 404 -19.08 -31.72 35.74
N GLU A 405 -18.09 -32.46 35.24
CA GLU A 405 -16.68 -32.05 35.28
C GLU A 405 -16.31 -31.15 34.11
N GLN A 406 -15.40 -30.18 34.34
CA GLN A 406 -15.01 -29.20 33.32
C GLN A 406 -14.35 -29.87 32.09
N ASP A 407 -13.42 -30.79 32.32
CA ASP A 407 -12.70 -31.44 31.23
C ASP A 407 -13.59 -32.39 30.40
N GLU A 408 -14.58 -33.03 31.04
CA GLU A 408 -15.58 -33.80 30.34
C GLU A 408 -16.46 -32.95 29.42
N MET A 409 -16.93 -31.81 29.93
CA MET A 409 -17.76 -30.86 29.15
C MET A 409 -16.97 -30.21 28.01
N LEU A 410 -15.70 -29.86 28.26
CA LEU A 410 -14.83 -29.33 27.21
C LEU A 410 -14.56 -30.39 26.12
N CYS A 411 -14.29 -31.63 26.50
CA CYS A 411 -14.07 -32.75 25.58
C CYS A 411 -15.31 -32.98 24.70
N LEU A 412 -16.51 -32.94 25.31
CA LEU A 412 -17.76 -33.10 24.59
C LEU A 412 -18.02 -31.93 23.61
N ALA A 413 -17.79 -30.70 24.04
CA ALA A 413 -17.92 -29.53 23.19
C ALA A 413 -16.91 -29.56 22.01
N ALA A 414 -15.65 -29.91 22.27
CA ALA A 414 -14.62 -30.03 21.25
C ALA A 414 -14.97 -31.09 20.20
N CYS A 415 -15.46 -32.25 20.61
CA CYS A 415 -15.91 -33.32 19.75
C CYS A 415 -17.01 -32.88 18.76
N LEU A 416 -17.94 -32.01 19.20
CA LEU A 416 -19.00 -31.50 18.34
C LEU A 416 -18.51 -30.39 17.41
N GLU A 417 -17.64 -29.50 17.91
CA GLU A 417 -17.14 -28.34 17.17
C GLU A 417 -16.07 -28.69 16.09
N GLU A 418 -15.37 -29.81 16.24
CA GLU A 418 -14.33 -30.23 15.30
C GLU A 418 -14.82 -30.36 13.85
N HIS A 419 -16.10 -30.67 13.66
CA HIS A 419 -16.69 -30.86 12.33
C HIS A 419 -17.03 -29.55 11.60
N TYR A 420 -17.09 -28.44 12.30
CA TYR A 420 -17.48 -27.14 11.74
C TYR A 420 -16.47 -26.04 12.14
N PRO A 421 -15.29 -26.03 11.55
CA PRO A 421 -14.21 -25.14 11.97
C PRO A 421 -14.57 -23.67 11.73
N HIS A 422 -14.82 -22.95 12.82
CA HIS A 422 -14.92 -21.50 12.89
C HIS A 422 -14.13 -21.00 14.11
N SER A 423 -13.96 -19.71 14.28
CA SER A 423 -13.06 -19.13 15.28
C SER A 423 -13.33 -19.63 16.71
N ILE A 424 -14.60 -19.69 17.13
CA ILE A 424 -15.00 -20.19 18.47
C ILE A 424 -14.78 -21.71 18.56
N ALA A 425 -15.14 -22.46 17.51
CA ALA A 425 -14.89 -23.90 17.43
C ALA A 425 -13.41 -24.24 17.63
N ASN A 426 -12.54 -23.51 16.88
CA ASN A 426 -11.10 -23.68 17.00
C ASN A 426 -10.58 -23.37 18.42
N ALA A 427 -11.17 -22.36 19.11
CA ALA A 427 -10.81 -22.04 20.50
C ALA A 427 -11.11 -23.21 21.44
N VAL A 428 -12.28 -23.81 21.31
CA VAL A 428 -12.73 -24.95 22.15
C VAL A 428 -11.84 -26.19 21.87
N VAL A 429 -11.62 -26.53 20.59
CA VAL A 429 -10.79 -27.66 20.19
C VAL A 429 -9.32 -27.47 20.63
N ASN A 430 -8.75 -26.29 20.42
CA ASN A 430 -7.39 -25.96 20.83
C ASN A 430 -7.19 -26.05 22.35
N GLU A 431 -8.18 -25.61 23.13
CA GLU A 431 -8.13 -25.71 24.58
C GLU A 431 -8.19 -27.17 25.05
N ALA A 432 -9.02 -28.01 24.41
CA ALA A 432 -9.06 -29.44 24.68
C ALA A 432 -7.71 -30.10 24.37
N ILE A 433 -7.09 -29.79 23.23
CA ILE A 433 -5.76 -30.28 22.85
C ILE A 433 -4.71 -29.79 23.86
N ARG A 434 -4.74 -28.52 24.27
CA ARG A 434 -3.81 -27.93 25.25
C ARG A 434 -3.87 -28.64 26.61
N ARG A 435 -5.07 -29.05 27.04
CA ARG A 435 -5.27 -29.86 28.26
C ARG A 435 -4.92 -31.34 28.08
N GLY A 436 -4.59 -31.76 26.87
CA GLY A 436 -4.25 -33.16 26.56
C GLY A 436 -5.47 -34.10 26.59
N LEU A 437 -6.66 -33.53 26.39
CA LEU A 437 -7.91 -34.32 26.36
C LEU A 437 -8.03 -34.99 24.99
N ASN A 438 -8.13 -36.32 25.00
CA ASN A 438 -8.34 -37.12 23.80
C ASN A 438 -9.87 -37.26 23.63
N HIS A 439 -10.39 -36.80 22.50
CA HIS A 439 -11.80 -37.00 22.16
C HIS A 439 -11.90 -38.02 21.03
N ASP A 440 -12.36 -39.22 21.37
CA ASP A 440 -12.78 -40.19 20.38
C ASP A 440 -14.18 -39.80 19.87
N GLU A 441 -14.46 -39.99 18.58
CA GLU A 441 -15.79 -39.72 18.00
C GLU A 441 -16.84 -40.63 18.69
N ARG A 442 -17.68 -40.04 19.55
CA ARG A 442 -18.75 -40.71 20.31
C ARG A 442 -20.16 -40.31 19.87
N HIS A 443 -20.26 -39.46 18.86
CA HIS A 443 -21.55 -38.90 18.43
C HIS A 443 -22.11 -39.57 17.19
N SER A 444 -23.44 -39.48 17.03
CA SER A 444 -24.12 -39.75 15.78
C SER A 444 -23.93 -38.56 14.81
N LYS A 445 -24.68 -38.52 13.72
CA LYS A 445 -24.65 -37.39 12.79
C LYS A 445 -24.82 -36.05 13.50
N VAL A 446 -23.87 -35.17 13.34
CA VAL A 446 -23.92 -33.78 13.84
C VAL A 446 -24.74 -32.95 12.84
N GLU A 447 -25.73 -32.18 13.33
CA GLU A 447 -26.51 -31.28 12.52
C GLU A 447 -26.21 -29.84 12.94
N TYR A 448 -25.74 -29.06 11.98
CA TYR A 448 -25.39 -27.65 12.17
C TYR A 448 -26.55 -26.76 11.75
N VAL A 449 -26.99 -25.88 12.64
CA VAL A 449 -27.97 -24.83 12.38
C VAL A 449 -27.22 -23.53 12.15
N VAL A 450 -27.22 -23.05 10.90
CA VAL A 450 -26.44 -21.88 10.48
C VAL A 450 -26.71 -20.68 11.39
N ALA A 451 -25.64 -20.09 11.91
CA ALA A 451 -25.62 -18.94 12.82
C ALA A 451 -26.25 -19.14 14.20
N HIS A 452 -26.68 -20.36 14.58
CA HIS A 452 -27.36 -20.63 15.86
C HIS A 452 -26.59 -21.59 16.74
N GLY A 453 -26.20 -22.77 16.23
CA GLY A 453 -25.51 -23.78 17.02
C GLY A 453 -25.50 -25.16 16.40
N ILE A 454 -25.17 -26.13 17.22
CA ILE A 454 -25.02 -27.54 16.85
C ILE A 454 -25.91 -28.41 17.75
N HIS A 455 -26.57 -29.39 17.17
CA HIS A 455 -27.20 -30.45 17.96
C HIS A 455 -26.77 -31.83 17.44
N SER A 456 -26.64 -32.80 18.34
CA SER A 456 -26.28 -34.16 18.03
C SER A 456 -26.84 -35.12 19.11
N THR A 457 -26.63 -36.42 18.92
CA THR A 457 -26.90 -37.42 19.93
C THR A 457 -25.60 -38.10 20.30
N VAL A 458 -25.24 -38.04 21.59
CA VAL A 458 -24.01 -38.64 22.15
C VAL A 458 -24.48 -39.65 23.24
N ASP A 459 -24.02 -40.88 23.11
CA ASP A 459 -24.40 -41.98 24.02
C ASP A 459 -25.94 -42.11 24.25
N GLY A 460 -26.74 -41.82 23.21
CA GLY A 460 -28.20 -41.89 23.26
C GLY A 460 -28.89 -40.67 23.90
N GLN A 461 -28.13 -39.65 24.33
CA GLN A 461 -28.65 -38.39 24.88
C GLN A 461 -28.55 -37.28 23.84
N LYS A 462 -29.57 -36.42 23.74
CA LYS A 462 -29.56 -35.24 22.92
C LYS A 462 -28.60 -34.21 23.54
N VAL A 463 -27.63 -33.74 22.78
CA VAL A 463 -26.69 -32.72 23.16
C VAL A 463 -26.88 -31.50 22.23
N VAL A 464 -26.93 -30.30 22.83
CA VAL A 464 -27.11 -29.03 22.14
C VAL A 464 -25.99 -28.08 22.57
N LEU A 465 -25.32 -27.47 21.59
CA LEU A 465 -24.22 -26.53 21.81
C LEU A 465 -24.47 -25.27 20.97
N GLY A 466 -24.46 -24.10 21.54
CA GLY A 466 -24.71 -22.89 20.77
C GLY A 466 -24.93 -21.62 21.60
N SER A 467 -25.52 -20.60 20.94
CA SER A 467 -25.88 -19.32 21.56
C SER A 467 -26.99 -19.43 22.61
N HIS A 468 -27.15 -18.39 23.44
CA HIS A 468 -28.24 -18.32 24.40
C HIS A 468 -29.62 -18.54 23.73
N HIS A 469 -29.87 -17.81 22.65
CA HIS A 469 -31.12 -17.91 21.89
C HIS A 469 -31.36 -19.35 21.43
N PHE A 470 -30.36 -19.97 20.81
CA PHE A 470 -30.51 -21.34 20.30
C PHE A 470 -30.79 -22.36 21.39
N VAL A 471 -30.05 -22.33 22.52
CA VAL A 471 -30.18 -23.34 23.58
C VAL A 471 -31.46 -23.14 24.39
N PHE A 472 -31.84 -21.91 24.73
CA PHE A 472 -32.96 -21.66 25.64
C PHE A 472 -34.28 -21.34 24.93
N GLU A 473 -34.25 -20.66 23.76
CA GLU A 473 -35.46 -20.25 23.07
C GLU A 473 -35.87 -21.24 21.97
N ASP A 474 -34.92 -21.64 21.09
CA ASP A 474 -35.22 -22.58 20.02
C ASP A 474 -35.35 -24.02 20.50
N GLU A 475 -34.39 -24.48 21.33
CA GLU A 475 -34.31 -25.86 21.80
C GLU A 475 -35.00 -26.07 23.17
N GLY A 476 -35.43 -24.97 23.85
CA GLY A 476 -36.19 -24.99 25.06
C GLY A 476 -35.51 -25.62 26.29
N CYS A 477 -34.17 -25.58 26.32
CA CYS A 477 -33.40 -26.11 27.45
C CYS A 477 -33.59 -25.26 28.70
N THR A 478 -33.37 -25.86 29.86
CA THR A 478 -33.57 -25.20 31.17
C THR A 478 -32.30 -25.20 31.99
N VAL A 479 -32.15 -24.22 32.87
CA VAL A 479 -31.08 -24.17 33.88
C VAL A 479 -31.54 -24.99 35.11
N PRO A 480 -30.66 -25.80 35.76
CA PRO A 480 -31.02 -26.49 37.01
C PRO A 480 -31.58 -25.54 38.07
N ASP A 481 -32.67 -25.93 38.73
CA ASP A 481 -33.40 -25.06 39.68
C ASP A 481 -32.54 -24.58 40.85
N ASP A 482 -31.60 -25.39 41.30
CA ASP A 482 -30.67 -25.11 42.39
C ASP A 482 -29.42 -24.29 41.98
N GLU A 483 -29.23 -24.05 40.70
CA GLU A 483 -28.07 -23.33 40.19
C GLU A 483 -28.42 -22.02 39.42
N GLN A 484 -29.63 -21.50 39.61
CA GLN A 484 -30.09 -20.24 38.98
C GLN A 484 -29.21 -19.04 39.37
N ASP A 485 -28.80 -18.96 40.65
CA ASP A 485 -27.93 -17.89 41.15
C ASP A 485 -26.51 -17.96 40.48
N LYS A 486 -26.03 -19.15 40.25
CA LYS A 486 -24.74 -19.38 39.54
C LYS A 486 -24.84 -18.93 38.10
N PHE A 487 -25.95 -19.25 37.43
CA PHE A 487 -26.21 -18.79 36.06
C PHE A 487 -26.31 -17.26 35.97
N ALA A 488 -26.97 -16.61 36.92
CA ALA A 488 -27.06 -15.16 36.97
C ALA A 488 -25.74 -14.45 37.25
N SER A 489 -24.75 -15.17 37.83
CA SER A 489 -23.45 -14.65 38.18
C SER A 489 -22.37 -14.93 37.09
N LEU A 490 -22.74 -15.40 35.90
CA LEU A 490 -21.81 -15.65 34.80
C LEU A 490 -21.01 -14.39 34.45
N PRO A 491 -19.69 -14.53 34.12
CA PRO A 491 -18.84 -13.41 33.77
C PRO A 491 -19.37 -12.67 32.53
N THR A 492 -19.79 -11.44 32.70
CA THR A 492 -20.44 -10.64 31.63
C THR A 492 -19.48 -10.10 30.58
N GLN A 493 -18.16 -10.21 30.83
CA GLN A 493 -17.10 -9.73 29.92
C GLN A 493 -16.72 -10.70 28.81
N HIS A 494 -17.24 -11.95 28.87
CA HIS A 494 -16.93 -13.00 27.90
C HIS A 494 -18.17 -13.34 27.06
N SER A 495 -17.96 -13.77 25.85
CA SER A 495 -18.98 -14.43 25.06
C SER A 495 -19.23 -15.83 25.62
N HIS A 496 -20.47 -16.28 25.63
CA HIS A 496 -20.85 -17.55 26.22
C HIS A 496 -21.31 -18.55 25.15
N LEU A 497 -20.71 -19.74 25.17
CA LEU A 497 -21.16 -20.90 24.42
C LEU A 497 -21.79 -21.89 25.38
N TYR A 498 -23.11 -22.15 25.22
CA TYR A 498 -23.94 -22.93 26.14
C TYR A 498 -23.98 -24.38 25.63
N LEU A 499 -23.70 -25.33 26.54
CA LEU A 499 -23.78 -26.78 26.32
C LEU A 499 -24.92 -27.36 27.20
N ALA A 500 -25.91 -27.94 26.55
CA ALA A 500 -27.02 -28.61 27.27
C ALA A 500 -27.06 -30.11 26.87
N ILE A 501 -27.39 -30.96 27.84
CA ILE A 501 -27.56 -32.42 27.70
C ILE A 501 -28.98 -32.80 28.12
N SER A 502 -29.69 -33.50 27.24
CA SER A 502 -31.09 -33.95 27.51
C SER A 502 -32.04 -32.80 27.93
N GLY A 503 -31.83 -31.59 27.39
CA GLY A 503 -32.67 -30.43 27.66
C GLY A 503 -32.31 -29.63 28.92
N VAL A 504 -31.21 -29.97 29.61
CA VAL A 504 -30.75 -29.25 30.82
C VAL A 504 -29.33 -28.73 30.57
N LEU A 505 -29.08 -27.49 31.03
CA LEU A 505 -27.75 -26.84 30.91
C LEU A 505 -26.71 -27.65 31.69
N ALA A 506 -25.64 -28.07 31.02
CA ALA A 506 -24.55 -28.85 31.59
C ALA A 506 -23.27 -28.00 31.77
N ALA A 507 -23.00 -27.08 30.85
CA ALA A 507 -21.87 -26.17 30.98
C ALA A 507 -22.05 -24.88 30.19
N VAL A 508 -21.33 -23.84 30.62
CA VAL A 508 -21.12 -22.58 29.87
C VAL A 508 -19.64 -22.42 29.67
N ILE A 509 -19.22 -22.43 28.42
CA ILE A 509 -17.82 -22.18 28.01
C ILE A 509 -17.68 -20.67 27.75
N CYS A 510 -16.91 -20.00 28.59
CA CYS A 510 -16.66 -18.56 28.49
C CYS A 510 -15.52 -18.33 27.46
N ILE A 511 -15.83 -17.64 26.40
CA ILE A 511 -14.89 -17.32 25.30
C ILE A 511 -14.46 -15.88 25.44
N ALA A 512 -13.16 -15.65 25.57
CA ALA A 512 -12.54 -14.34 25.51
C ALA A 512 -11.90 -14.13 24.15
N ASP A 513 -12.06 -12.94 23.60
CA ASP A 513 -11.28 -12.47 22.45
C ASP A 513 -10.35 -11.36 22.97
N PRO A 514 -9.06 -11.68 23.23
CA PRO A 514 -8.16 -10.78 23.91
C PRO A 514 -7.90 -9.51 23.10
N LEU A 515 -8.02 -8.37 23.74
CA LEU A 515 -7.64 -7.09 23.15
C LEU A 515 -6.12 -7.03 22.93
N ARG A 516 -5.72 -6.39 21.87
CA ARG A 516 -4.30 -6.09 21.60
C ARG A 516 -3.74 -5.21 22.72
N SER A 517 -2.56 -5.50 23.19
CA SER A 517 -1.93 -4.80 24.32
C SER A 517 -1.67 -3.32 24.03
N GLU A 518 -1.44 -2.97 22.76
CA GLU A 518 -1.10 -1.63 22.28
C GLU A 518 -2.33 -0.72 22.06
N VAL A 519 -3.56 -1.24 22.10
CA VAL A 519 -4.80 -0.50 21.74
C VAL A 519 -4.84 0.87 22.40
N ARG A 520 -4.66 0.95 23.71
CA ARG A 520 -4.77 2.21 24.44
C ARG A 520 -3.71 3.23 24.02
N GLY A 521 -2.46 2.78 23.85
CA GLY A 521 -1.36 3.63 23.39
C GLY A 521 -1.61 4.18 21.98
N VAL A 522 -2.20 3.35 21.11
CA VAL A 522 -2.59 3.75 19.75
C VAL A 522 -3.69 4.79 19.78
N MET A 523 -4.75 4.60 20.60
CA MET A 523 -5.83 5.60 20.73
C MET A 523 -5.30 6.95 21.21
N ASP A 524 -4.43 6.96 22.22
CA ASP A 524 -3.81 8.19 22.72
C ASP A 524 -2.92 8.85 21.66
N SER A 525 -2.19 8.07 20.87
CA SER A 525 -1.34 8.56 19.78
C SER A 525 -2.14 9.14 18.63
N LEU A 526 -3.26 8.52 18.25
CA LEU A 526 -4.15 9.02 17.20
C LEU A 526 -4.80 10.34 17.61
N ARG A 527 -5.22 10.50 18.88
CA ARG A 527 -5.70 11.79 19.40
C ARG A 527 -4.62 12.87 19.34
N ALA A 528 -3.40 12.54 19.73
CA ALA A 528 -2.28 13.47 19.65
C ALA A 528 -1.96 13.93 18.21
N LEU A 529 -2.34 13.11 17.22
CA LEU A 529 -2.24 13.44 15.78
C LEU A 529 -3.46 14.18 15.21
N GLY A 530 -4.41 14.61 16.08
CA GLY A 530 -5.52 15.48 15.69
C GLY A 530 -6.78 14.74 15.24
N LEU A 531 -6.97 13.49 15.64
CA LEU A 531 -8.25 12.79 15.48
C LEU A 531 -9.14 13.12 16.66
N ASP A 532 -10.27 13.78 16.39
CA ASP A 532 -11.16 14.33 17.40
C ASP A 532 -12.13 13.29 17.99
N LYS A 533 -12.47 12.26 17.20
CA LYS A 533 -13.49 11.28 17.56
C LYS A 533 -13.04 9.86 17.21
N LEU A 534 -12.93 9.00 18.22
CA LEU A 534 -12.65 7.58 18.10
C LEU A 534 -13.88 6.77 18.50
N VAL A 535 -14.38 5.95 17.58
CA VAL A 535 -15.64 5.20 17.75
C VAL A 535 -15.35 3.72 17.62
N MET A 536 -15.94 2.90 18.48
CA MET A 536 -15.93 1.44 18.35
C MET A 536 -17.33 0.94 17.97
N MET A 537 -17.39 0.03 16.99
CA MET A 537 -18.61 -0.66 16.61
C MET A 537 -18.42 -2.17 16.71
N THR A 538 -19.41 -2.86 17.27
CA THR A 538 -19.37 -4.32 17.49
C THR A 538 -20.75 -4.94 17.44
N GLY A 539 -20.82 -6.20 16.97
CA GLY A 539 -22.02 -7.03 17.10
C GLY A 539 -22.22 -7.62 18.50
N ASP A 540 -21.26 -7.41 19.42
CA ASP A 540 -21.37 -7.92 20.79
C ASP A 540 -22.47 -7.20 21.60
N SER A 541 -22.83 -7.84 22.74
CA SER A 541 -23.75 -7.27 23.68
C SER A 541 -23.28 -5.95 24.29
N GLU A 542 -24.24 -5.10 24.69
CA GLU A 542 -23.97 -3.80 25.31
C GLU A 542 -22.96 -3.89 26.48
N ARG A 543 -23.06 -4.93 27.31
CA ARG A 543 -22.17 -5.11 28.48
C ARG A 543 -20.71 -5.36 28.06
N THR A 544 -20.49 -6.22 27.07
CA THR A 544 -19.15 -6.52 26.54
C THR A 544 -18.57 -5.30 25.85
N ALA A 545 -19.36 -4.63 25.01
CA ALA A 545 -18.97 -3.43 24.31
C ALA A 545 -18.53 -2.30 25.26
N ALA A 546 -19.30 -2.05 26.33
CA ALA A 546 -18.95 -1.04 27.32
C ALA A 546 -17.62 -1.32 28.05
N ALA A 547 -17.37 -2.59 28.39
CA ALA A 547 -16.12 -2.98 29.04
C ALA A 547 -14.90 -2.77 28.13
N VAL A 548 -15.01 -3.19 26.87
CA VAL A 548 -13.98 -3.02 25.83
C VAL A 548 -13.73 -1.55 25.53
N ALA A 549 -14.78 -0.75 25.33
CA ALA A 549 -14.70 0.68 25.06
C ALA A 549 -13.96 1.44 26.16
N LYS A 550 -14.27 1.13 27.42
CA LYS A 550 -13.60 1.71 28.59
C LYS A 550 -12.11 1.36 28.64
N TYR A 551 -11.75 0.12 28.33
CA TYR A 551 -10.36 -0.31 28.29
C TYR A 551 -9.60 0.34 27.14
N ALA A 552 -10.17 0.29 25.92
CA ALA A 552 -9.58 0.88 24.72
C ALA A 552 -9.49 2.41 24.83
N GLY A 553 -10.40 3.04 25.57
CA GLY A 553 -10.43 4.48 25.74
C GLY A 553 -11.01 5.21 24.53
N VAL A 554 -11.95 4.61 23.80
CA VAL A 554 -12.70 5.27 22.72
C VAL A 554 -13.71 6.27 23.28
N ASP A 555 -14.15 7.22 22.43
CA ASP A 555 -15.06 8.29 22.84
C ASP A 555 -16.52 7.86 22.81
N GLU A 556 -16.87 7.03 21.81
CA GLU A 556 -18.22 6.46 21.66
C GLU A 556 -18.11 4.98 21.30
N TYR A 557 -19.12 4.20 21.65
CA TYR A 557 -19.25 2.82 21.19
C TYR A 557 -20.69 2.50 20.84
N TYR A 558 -20.84 1.55 19.93
CA TYR A 558 -22.14 1.03 19.49
C TYR A 558 -22.10 -0.50 19.56
N ALA A 559 -23.04 -1.08 20.31
CA ALA A 559 -23.20 -2.51 20.50
C ALA A 559 -24.31 -3.07 19.62
N GLU A 560 -24.31 -4.40 19.40
CA GLU A 560 -25.34 -5.12 18.64
C GLU A 560 -25.57 -4.56 17.23
N VAL A 561 -24.49 -4.04 16.60
CA VAL A 561 -24.53 -3.34 15.31
C VAL A 561 -24.43 -4.33 14.16
N LEU A 562 -25.36 -4.21 13.21
CA LEU A 562 -25.28 -4.95 11.94
C LEU A 562 -24.33 -4.27 10.92
N PRO A 563 -23.82 -4.99 9.93
CA PRO A 563 -22.95 -4.40 8.90
C PRO A 563 -23.53 -3.17 8.20
N GLU A 564 -24.83 -3.17 7.96
CA GLU A 564 -25.57 -2.06 7.31
C GLU A 564 -25.60 -0.80 8.20
N ASP A 565 -25.70 -0.97 9.52
CA ASP A 565 -25.74 0.13 10.47
C ASP A 565 -24.40 0.86 10.54
N LYS A 566 -23.27 0.14 10.37
CA LYS A 566 -21.93 0.74 10.31
C LYS A 566 -21.83 1.72 9.14
N ALA A 567 -22.30 1.33 7.96
CA ALA A 567 -22.34 2.21 6.79
C ALA A 567 -23.29 3.40 6.97
N ALA A 568 -24.46 3.17 7.62
CA ALA A 568 -25.41 4.24 7.94
C ALA A 568 -24.81 5.27 8.89
N PHE A 569 -24.05 4.84 9.88
CA PHE A 569 -23.34 5.72 10.82
C PHE A 569 -22.34 6.62 10.06
N ILE A 570 -21.54 6.04 9.16
CA ILE A 570 -20.54 6.80 8.38
C ILE A 570 -21.24 7.87 7.54
N ARG A 571 -22.35 7.54 6.86
CA ARG A 571 -23.17 8.52 6.12
C ARG A 571 -23.67 9.66 7.02
N ALA A 572 -24.14 9.32 8.21
CA ALA A 572 -24.60 10.33 9.16
C ALA A 572 -23.48 11.25 9.66
N GLU A 573 -22.25 10.75 9.80
CA GLU A 573 -21.08 11.58 10.12
C GLU A 573 -20.67 12.46 8.92
N HIS A 574 -20.76 11.95 7.69
CA HIS A 574 -20.54 12.75 6.46
C HIS A 574 -21.56 13.90 6.34
N GLU A 575 -22.85 13.68 6.68
CA GLU A 575 -23.88 14.73 6.71
C GLU A 575 -23.55 15.85 7.71
N LYS A 576 -22.81 15.54 8.78
CA LYS A 576 -22.28 16.51 9.74
C LYS A 576 -21.02 17.21 9.26
N GLY A 577 -20.53 16.86 8.06
CA GLY A 577 -19.31 17.42 7.45
C GLY A 577 -18.01 16.81 7.96
N ARG A 578 -18.05 15.68 8.66
CA ARG A 578 -16.88 14.97 9.18
C ARG A 578 -16.22 14.11 8.10
N LYS A 579 -14.92 13.87 8.28
CA LYS A 579 -14.12 12.98 7.46
C LYS A 579 -13.79 11.71 8.24
N VAL A 580 -14.25 10.57 7.72
CA VAL A 580 -14.29 9.31 8.45
C VAL A 580 -13.32 8.29 7.85
N ILE A 581 -12.49 7.69 8.71
CA ILE A 581 -11.73 6.47 8.42
C ILE A 581 -12.48 5.30 9.04
N MET A 582 -12.69 4.22 8.29
CA MET A 582 -13.18 2.95 8.81
C MET A 582 -12.06 1.91 8.84
N ILE A 583 -11.92 1.21 9.96
CA ILE A 583 -10.91 0.16 10.16
C ILE A 583 -11.63 -1.13 10.55
N GLY A 584 -11.40 -2.19 9.79
CA GLY A 584 -12.05 -3.47 10.01
C GLY A 584 -11.26 -4.66 9.46
N ASP A 585 -11.75 -5.87 9.72
CA ASP A 585 -11.20 -7.12 9.18
C ASP A 585 -11.77 -7.48 7.80
N GLY A 586 -12.87 -6.85 7.42
CA GLY A 586 -13.38 -6.63 6.07
C GLY A 586 -14.37 -7.60 5.50
N VAL A 587 -14.70 -8.72 6.09
CA VAL A 587 -15.77 -9.57 5.50
C VAL A 587 -17.14 -8.95 5.77
N ASN A 588 -17.38 -8.61 7.02
CA ASN A 588 -18.66 -8.01 7.46
C ASN A 588 -18.67 -6.47 7.31
N ASP A 589 -17.49 -5.86 7.17
CA ASP A 589 -17.34 -4.41 7.17
C ASP A 589 -17.26 -3.80 5.75
N SER A 590 -17.34 -4.64 4.70
CA SER A 590 -17.22 -4.20 3.30
C SER A 590 -18.09 -2.98 2.94
N PRO A 591 -19.37 -2.90 3.35
CA PRO A 591 -20.19 -1.72 3.07
C PRO A 591 -19.68 -0.46 3.78
N ALA A 592 -19.20 -0.59 5.03
CA ALA A 592 -18.67 0.52 5.81
C ALA A 592 -17.30 0.98 5.31
N LEU A 593 -16.42 0.04 4.94
CA LEU A 593 -15.12 0.35 4.34
C LEU A 593 -15.27 1.13 3.03
N SER A 594 -16.25 0.76 2.19
CA SER A 594 -16.52 1.45 0.92
C SER A 594 -17.17 2.82 1.10
N GLU A 595 -17.95 3.03 2.17
CA GLU A 595 -18.64 4.31 2.45
C GLU A 595 -17.71 5.35 3.07
N ALA A 596 -16.64 4.93 3.74
CA ALA A 596 -15.68 5.82 4.40
C ALA A 596 -14.85 6.65 3.40
N ASP A 597 -14.30 7.79 3.84
CA ASP A 597 -13.33 8.55 3.04
C ASP A 597 -12.04 7.75 2.79
N ALA A 598 -11.69 6.86 3.72
CA ALA A 598 -10.68 5.83 3.55
C ALA A 598 -11.03 4.58 4.37
N GLY A 599 -11.18 3.46 3.69
CA GLY A 599 -11.36 2.14 4.30
C GLY A 599 -10.02 1.45 4.51
N ILE A 600 -9.73 0.99 5.73
CA ILE A 600 -8.47 0.32 6.11
C ILE A 600 -8.77 -1.11 6.54
N ALA A 601 -8.16 -2.09 5.86
CA ALA A 601 -8.22 -3.49 6.27
C ALA A 601 -6.95 -3.91 7.02
N MET A 602 -7.13 -4.64 8.12
CA MET A 602 -6.03 -5.27 8.87
C MET A 602 -5.61 -6.60 8.22
N SER A 603 -4.36 -7.02 8.44
CA SER A 603 -3.67 -8.14 7.77
C SER A 603 -4.38 -9.49 7.88
N ASP A 604 -4.98 -9.76 9.04
CA ASP A 604 -5.66 -11.03 9.30
C ASP A 604 -7.05 -11.10 8.66
N GLY A 605 -7.51 -10.00 8.05
CA GLY A 605 -8.76 -9.94 7.31
C GLY A 605 -8.75 -10.81 6.05
N ALA A 606 -9.94 -11.25 5.66
CA ALA A 606 -10.14 -12.02 4.44
C ALA A 606 -9.59 -11.31 3.19
N ALA A 607 -9.21 -12.07 2.17
CA ALA A 607 -8.71 -11.52 0.91
C ALA A 607 -9.70 -10.54 0.26
N ILE A 608 -10.99 -10.74 0.47
CA ILE A 608 -12.08 -9.83 0.05
C ILE A 608 -11.92 -8.43 0.67
N ALA A 609 -11.58 -8.37 1.95
CA ALA A 609 -11.36 -7.10 2.63
C ALA A 609 -10.23 -6.30 2.02
N ARG A 610 -9.12 -6.97 1.73
CA ARG A 610 -7.95 -6.36 1.08
C ARG A 610 -8.27 -5.85 -0.32
N GLU A 611 -9.19 -6.51 -1.02
CA GLU A 611 -9.64 -6.08 -2.34
C GLU A 611 -10.54 -4.84 -2.28
N ILE A 612 -11.41 -4.74 -1.30
CA ILE A 612 -12.36 -3.64 -1.13
C ILE A 612 -11.72 -2.43 -0.46
N ALA A 613 -10.89 -2.64 0.57
CA ALA A 613 -10.26 -1.56 1.32
C ALA A 613 -9.31 -0.72 0.47
N ASP A 614 -9.25 0.55 0.75
CA ASP A 614 -8.38 1.54 0.10
C ASP A 614 -6.94 1.45 0.58
N VAL A 615 -6.77 0.99 1.81
CA VAL A 615 -5.49 0.75 2.48
C VAL A 615 -5.51 -0.62 3.15
N THR A 616 -4.41 -1.34 3.02
CA THR A 616 -4.22 -2.63 3.71
C THR A 616 -2.98 -2.57 4.59
N ILE A 617 -3.13 -2.92 5.85
CA ILE A 617 -2.01 -3.05 6.80
C ILE A 617 -1.64 -4.53 6.87
N CYS A 618 -0.43 -4.87 6.40
CA CYS A 618 0.07 -6.25 6.33
C CYS A 618 0.76 -6.72 7.62
N SER A 619 0.88 -5.88 8.64
CA SER A 619 1.40 -6.22 9.95
C SER A 619 0.26 -6.48 10.92
N ASP A 620 0.48 -7.37 11.87
CA ASP A 620 -0.43 -7.60 12.99
C ASP A 620 -0.26 -6.55 14.11
N ASP A 621 0.27 -5.37 13.78
CA ASP A 621 0.56 -4.29 14.71
C ASP A 621 -0.33 -3.08 14.42
N LEU A 622 -1.17 -2.74 15.40
CA LEU A 622 -2.07 -1.61 15.32
C LEU A 622 -1.33 -0.25 15.30
N GLU A 623 -0.06 -0.20 15.75
CA GLU A 623 0.79 1.00 15.66
C GLU A 623 1.06 1.43 14.20
N SER A 624 0.89 0.54 13.25
CA SER A 624 0.94 0.86 11.82
C SER A 624 -0.07 1.93 11.41
N LEU A 625 -1.21 2.06 12.11
CA LEU A 625 -2.18 3.16 11.90
C LEU A 625 -1.59 4.52 12.25
N VAL A 626 -0.85 4.59 13.37
CA VAL A 626 -0.17 5.82 13.79
C VAL A 626 0.92 6.19 12.77
N THR A 627 1.65 5.20 12.27
CA THR A 627 2.64 5.37 11.22
C THR A 627 2.02 5.87 9.93
N LEU A 628 0.92 5.29 9.50
CA LEU A 628 0.15 5.70 8.31
C LEU A 628 -0.34 7.15 8.44
N LYS A 629 -0.91 7.52 9.58
CA LYS A 629 -1.35 8.90 9.85
C LYS A 629 -0.19 9.89 9.78
N ARG A 630 0.97 9.56 10.39
CA ARG A 630 2.18 10.40 10.33
C ARG A 630 2.70 10.58 8.90
N ILE A 631 2.72 9.51 8.10
CA ILE A 631 3.11 9.58 6.69
C ILE A 631 2.14 10.49 5.92
N SER A 632 0.84 10.33 6.14
CA SER A 632 -0.22 11.12 5.48
C SER A 632 -0.12 12.60 5.83
N ASP A 633 0.06 12.93 7.11
CA ASP A 633 0.25 14.32 7.57
C ASP A 633 1.55 14.92 7.03
N GLY A 634 2.64 14.14 7.05
CA GLY A 634 3.94 14.52 6.49
C GLY A 634 3.86 14.80 4.98
N LEU A 635 3.09 14.00 4.23
CA LEU A 635 2.81 14.23 2.81
C LEU A 635 2.13 15.58 2.60
N MET A 636 1.05 15.87 3.31
CA MET A 636 0.32 17.14 3.18
C MET A 636 1.18 18.34 3.56
N GLN A 637 1.97 18.23 4.64
CA GLN A 637 2.92 19.28 5.02
C GLN A 637 3.96 19.52 3.93
N ARG A 638 4.50 18.45 3.32
CA ARG A 638 5.46 18.54 2.21
C ARG A 638 4.86 19.20 0.98
N ILE A 639 3.64 18.80 0.58
CA ILE A 639 2.91 19.39 -0.53
C ILE A 639 2.73 20.91 -0.30
N HIS A 640 2.23 21.32 0.86
CA HIS A 640 2.05 22.72 1.19
C HIS A 640 3.36 23.51 1.27
N ALA A 641 4.44 22.89 1.78
CA ALA A 641 5.75 23.53 1.82
C ALA A 641 6.34 23.72 0.41
N ASN A 642 6.23 22.70 -0.45
CA ASN A 642 6.64 22.79 -1.85
C ASN A 642 5.87 23.88 -2.59
N TYR A 643 4.54 23.92 -2.43
CA TYR A 643 3.68 24.94 -3.01
C TYR A 643 4.12 26.37 -2.62
N ARG A 644 4.29 26.62 -1.33
CA ARG A 644 4.75 27.93 -0.83
C ARG A 644 6.12 28.30 -1.39
N PHE A 645 7.06 27.37 -1.44
CA PHE A 645 8.39 27.60 -1.99
C PHE A 645 8.33 27.92 -3.50
N ILE A 646 7.59 27.12 -4.29
CA ILE A 646 7.43 27.33 -5.74
C ILE A 646 6.88 28.75 -6.03
N ILE A 647 5.80 29.12 -5.35
CA ILE A 647 5.18 30.45 -5.55
C ILE A 647 6.16 31.56 -5.18
N SER A 648 6.77 31.50 -4.01
CA SER A 648 7.67 32.57 -3.53
C SER A 648 8.93 32.69 -4.38
N PHE A 649 9.56 31.55 -4.70
CA PHE A 649 10.82 31.54 -5.48
C PHE A 649 10.60 31.99 -6.92
N ASN A 650 9.57 31.48 -7.59
CA ASN A 650 9.27 31.86 -8.98
C ASN A 650 8.83 33.31 -9.08
N THR A 651 8.03 33.81 -8.13
CA THR A 651 7.69 35.23 -8.06
C THR A 651 8.95 36.12 -7.90
N GLY A 652 9.87 35.70 -7.03
CA GLY A 652 11.15 36.39 -6.86
C GLY A 652 11.98 36.41 -8.15
N LEU A 653 12.07 35.32 -8.89
CA LEU A 653 12.74 35.24 -10.19
C LEU A 653 12.09 36.20 -11.23
N ILE A 654 10.77 36.23 -11.28
CA ILE A 654 10.02 37.12 -12.18
C ILE A 654 10.33 38.58 -11.84
N VAL A 655 10.26 38.99 -10.56
CA VAL A 655 10.54 40.35 -10.12
C VAL A 655 11.96 40.77 -10.49
N LEU A 656 12.97 39.91 -10.22
CA LEU A 656 14.36 40.20 -10.54
C LEU A 656 14.60 40.29 -12.06
N GLY A 657 13.90 39.43 -12.83
CA GLY A 657 13.94 39.47 -14.28
C GLY A 657 13.33 40.76 -14.88
N VAL A 658 12.16 41.17 -14.40
CA VAL A 658 11.49 42.42 -14.81
C VAL A 658 12.31 43.66 -14.40
N ALA A 659 12.92 43.63 -13.21
CA ALA A 659 13.85 44.65 -12.78
C ALA A 659 15.11 44.73 -13.67
N GLY A 660 15.43 43.68 -14.45
CA GLY A 660 16.60 43.64 -15.32
C GLY A 660 17.87 43.17 -14.59
N VAL A 661 17.75 42.64 -13.38
CA VAL A 661 18.86 42.09 -12.58
C VAL A 661 19.28 40.72 -13.12
N LEU A 662 18.31 39.89 -13.49
CA LEU A 662 18.55 38.55 -14.03
C LEU A 662 18.22 38.49 -15.54
N PRO A 663 19.13 38.02 -16.39
CA PRO A 663 18.81 37.71 -17.78
C PRO A 663 17.87 36.50 -17.88
N PRO A 664 17.04 36.39 -18.94
CA PRO A 664 16.06 35.30 -19.11
C PRO A 664 16.65 33.89 -19.04
N SER A 665 17.83 33.69 -19.59
CA SER A 665 18.54 32.40 -19.55
C SER A 665 18.95 31.98 -18.12
N THR A 666 19.36 32.96 -17.30
CA THR A 666 19.70 32.70 -15.87
C THR A 666 18.44 32.42 -15.06
N SER A 667 17.34 33.14 -15.30
CA SER A 667 16.04 32.86 -14.66
C SER A 667 15.55 31.44 -15.00
N ALA A 668 15.63 31.02 -16.27
CA ALA A 668 15.30 29.68 -16.69
C ALA A 668 16.18 28.60 -16.03
N LEU A 669 17.49 28.85 -15.93
CA LEU A 669 18.42 27.94 -15.26
C LEU A 669 18.09 27.77 -13.79
N LEU A 670 17.89 28.88 -13.06
CA LEU A 670 17.54 28.85 -11.63
C LEU A 670 16.18 28.17 -11.39
N HIS A 671 15.21 28.45 -12.27
CA HIS A 671 13.91 27.78 -12.25
C HIS A 671 14.05 26.27 -12.39
N ASN A 672 14.80 25.77 -13.38
CA ASN A 672 15.01 24.33 -13.58
C ASN A 672 15.78 23.67 -12.43
N ILE A 673 16.79 24.36 -11.87
CA ILE A 673 17.50 23.88 -10.69
C ILE A 673 16.56 23.77 -9.47
N SER A 674 15.70 24.76 -9.27
CA SER A 674 14.72 24.74 -8.18
C SER A 674 13.70 23.61 -8.36
N THR A 675 13.19 23.41 -9.57
CA THR A 675 12.26 22.32 -9.91
C THR A 675 12.87 20.94 -9.62
N LEU A 676 14.13 20.73 -10.07
CA LEU A 676 14.86 19.50 -9.76
C LEU A 676 15.08 19.34 -8.24
N GLY A 677 15.47 20.42 -7.55
CA GLY A 677 15.68 20.40 -6.10
C GLY A 677 14.41 20.03 -5.32
N ILE A 678 13.25 20.55 -5.75
CA ILE A 678 11.95 20.21 -5.17
C ILE A 678 11.59 18.75 -5.46
N GLY A 679 11.81 18.28 -6.69
CA GLY A 679 11.59 16.88 -7.06
C GLY A 679 12.42 15.93 -6.19
N LEU A 680 13.72 16.19 -6.05
CA LEU A 680 14.62 15.39 -5.19
C LEU A 680 14.22 15.45 -3.70
N ARG A 681 13.77 16.62 -3.22
CA ARG A 681 13.24 16.75 -1.86
C ARG A 681 11.96 15.92 -1.68
N SER A 682 11.09 15.90 -2.68
CA SER A 682 9.83 15.14 -2.66
C SER A 682 10.05 13.63 -2.64
N MET A 683 11.19 13.13 -3.09
CA MET A 683 11.58 11.71 -3.04
C MET A 683 12.10 11.26 -1.68
N ARG A 684 12.40 12.17 -0.75
CA ARG A 684 12.91 11.82 0.58
C ARG A 684 11.79 11.27 1.45
N ASN A 685 12.16 10.42 2.40
CA ASN A 685 11.22 9.91 3.39
C ASN A 685 10.54 11.03 4.16
N LEU A 686 9.34 10.76 4.64
CA LEU A 686 8.48 11.68 5.39
C LEU A 686 8.68 11.50 6.89
N LEU A 687 8.90 10.27 7.31
CA LEU A 687 9.29 9.93 8.67
C LEU A 687 10.76 10.32 8.91
N PRO A 688 11.12 10.66 10.18
CA PRO A 688 12.46 11.08 10.53
C PRO A 688 13.52 9.99 10.39
#